data_1fd0714897eaf05882ed3ce6d04b2366
#
_entry.id   1fd0714897eaf05882ed3ce6d04b2366
#
_cell.length_a   1.000
_cell.length_b   1.000
_cell.length_c   1.000
_cell.angle_alpha   90.00
_cell.angle_beta   90.00
_cell.angle_gamma   90.00
#
_symmetry.space_group_name_H-M   'P 1'
#
loop_
_entity.id
_entity.type
_entity.pdbx_description
1 polymer ?
#
loop_
_entity_poly.entity_id
_entity_poly.type
_entity_poly.pdbx_seq_one_letter_code
_entity_poly.pdbx_strand_id
1 'polypeptide(L)'
;MRLRSIVFAVAFAFVPAALGWAQADVNESLETVQLYVNTKTGSDTNPGTQAKPLKTIGAAAGIAETNNRKKVGTRVIILPGTYRETVTLQATGQDTMAPETFQAETNGTVIVSGGDVWTGWQASSGNSKVFAHSWPYRWGPCPAAPSGPTEQAIVRRREMIFVNGEPLTQVLASAQLQPGTFFVDETHGQVSIEPTAGTNLNAATVEVSVRQNLFSVQNKSDVVLRGLTFEHSDSCRWNAAAVSISSVQQRGSNILVDTDNFLWNNGQGLNISGVNDVTVINSAARHNGEAGFGGYKLVNSLWQSDDASYNNWRGAQGAYYNWNASGAHFMHMRNQTVNGLTVAYNTTHAIHWDTDNADITASGVVATRNLLMGAFVEADEGPVLISNSDICGAQLNTFSNIGVGVKDSTYLTLSGNTLTNSGGGQIVTTGPGGGEPVTNWQTGQTTQMYTEHLTLTSNVIEGGSGGAFNDGYLSGADWTNLTSTLVSDYNTWNPGSAAFVVPTPQHGTRLNLAGWQSLTGQDRHSAAPEAVPSAPSACQITPDSADFWLILNEASNTVTPGKSTSFGAEVVAAGFNGTVTLGATGVTSIPGASGKWSAGSVVAGKASAFTVQTSTSTPAGTYPITFTAAGAGGIHTVTVSLVVN
;
A
#
# COMPACT_ATOMS: atom_id res chain seq x y z
N MET A 1 -62.36 36.15 0.04
CA MET A 1 -60.97 36.64 0.04
C MET A 1 -60.11 35.45 0.45
N ARG A 2 -59.50 34.73 -0.53
CA ARG A 2 -58.69 33.53 -0.28
C ARG A 2 -57.22 33.95 -0.44
N LEU A 3 -56.46 33.96 0.65
CA LEU A 3 -55.01 34.13 0.63
C LEU A 3 -54.37 32.85 0.03
N ARG A 4 -53.62 33.02 -1.03
CA ARG A 4 -52.73 32.00 -1.56
C ARG A 4 -51.34 32.20 -0.90
N SER A 5 -50.91 31.22 -0.12
CA SER A 5 -49.52 31.13 0.36
C SER A 5 -48.61 30.75 -0.79
N ILE A 6 -47.67 31.61 -1.13
CA ILE A 6 -46.60 31.34 -2.08
C ILE A 6 -45.44 30.77 -1.25
N VAL A 7 -45.12 29.51 -1.46
CA VAL A 7 -43.92 28.88 -0.91
C VAL A 7 -42.78 29.20 -1.88
N PHE A 8 -41.81 30.01 -1.45
CA PHE A 8 -40.55 30.19 -2.14
C PHE A 8 -39.68 28.97 -1.85
N ALA A 9 -39.44 28.12 -2.84
CA ALA A 9 -38.37 27.12 -2.81
C ALA A 9 -37.06 27.88 -3.08
N VAL A 10 -36.24 28.04 -2.07
CA VAL A 10 -34.85 28.51 -2.24
C VAL A 10 -34.02 27.31 -2.72
N ALA A 11 -33.77 27.24 -4.02
CA ALA A 11 -32.78 26.33 -4.57
C ALA A 11 -31.41 26.89 -4.18
N PHE A 12 -30.73 26.25 -3.24
CA PHE A 12 -29.31 26.46 -3.02
C PHE A 12 -28.58 25.87 -4.24
N ALA A 13 -28.22 26.71 -5.20
CA ALA A 13 -27.23 26.38 -6.18
C ALA A 13 -25.89 26.29 -5.44
N PHE A 14 -25.41 25.07 -5.20
CA PHE A 14 -24.00 24.85 -4.89
C PHE A 14 -23.21 25.27 -6.15
N VAL A 15 -22.70 26.49 -6.15
CA VAL A 15 -21.58 26.87 -7.00
C VAL A 15 -20.37 26.18 -6.35
N PRO A 16 -19.72 25.19 -6.98
CA PRO A 16 -18.45 24.75 -6.48
C PRO A 16 -17.54 25.98 -6.52
N ALA A 17 -17.16 26.51 -5.37
CA ALA A 17 -16.01 27.38 -5.30
C ALA A 17 -14.89 26.57 -5.94
N ALA A 18 -14.28 27.09 -7.00
CA ALA A 18 -13.01 26.57 -7.49
C ALA A 18 -12.04 26.74 -6.32
N LEU A 19 -11.95 25.72 -5.48
CA LEU A 19 -10.90 25.59 -4.49
C LEU A 19 -9.61 25.65 -5.30
N GLY A 20 -8.84 26.69 -5.14
CA GLY A 20 -7.51 26.78 -5.71
C GLY A 20 -6.75 25.56 -5.18
N TRP A 21 -6.46 24.63 -6.08
CA TRP A 21 -5.76 23.40 -5.77
C TRP A 21 -4.44 23.77 -5.10
N ALA A 22 -4.17 23.25 -3.92
CA ALA A 22 -2.88 23.40 -3.27
C ALA A 22 -1.84 22.62 -4.12
N GLN A 23 -1.16 23.35 -4.96
CA GLN A 23 -0.18 22.82 -5.90
C GLN A 23 1.18 23.37 -5.47
N ALA A 24 2.20 22.52 -5.51
CA ALA A 24 3.56 23.03 -5.41
C ALA A 24 3.79 24.04 -6.56
N ASP A 25 4.23 25.22 -6.22
CA ASP A 25 4.50 26.33 -7.16
C ASP A 25 6.00 26.57 -7.27
N VAL A 26 6.74 25.52 -7.71
CA VAL A 26 8.18 25.64 -7.91
C VAL A 26 8.45 26.47 -9.15
N ASN A 27 9.06 27.63 -8.97
CA ASN A 27 9.40 28.51 -10.07
C ASN A 27 10.68 28.07 -10.79
N GLU A 28 10.55 27.09 -11.67
CA GLU A 28 11.67 26.54 -12.46
C GLU A 28 12.32 27.57 -13.41
N SER A 29 11.70 28.73 -13.66
CA SER A 29 12.33 29.80 -14.47
C SER A 29 13.54 30.46 -13.79
N LEU A 30 13.69 30.25 -12.49
CA LEU A 30 14.86 30.69 -11.72
C LEU A 30 16.07 29.74 -11.83
N GLU A 31 15.95 28.63 -12.53
CA GLU A 31 17.02 27.68 -12.77
C GLU A 31 17.93 28.15 -13.92
N THR A 32 18.88 28.98 -13.58
CA THR A 32 19.82 29.58 -14.54
C THR A 32 21.05 28.71 -14.80
N VAL A 33 21.27 27.67 -14.02
CA VAL A 33 22.34 26.69 -14.18
C VAL A 33 21.75 25.34 -14.61
N GLN A 34 22.35 24.74 -15.64
CA GLN A 34 22.05 23.37 -16.07
C GLN A 34 23.27 22.50 -15.87
N LEU A 35 23.06 21.34 -15.21
CA LEU A 35 24.08 20.30 -15.02
C LEU A 35 23.64 19.06 -15.76
N TYR A 36 24.57 18.37 -16.37
CA TYR A 36 24.34 17.11 -17.07
C TYR A 36 25.04 15.97 -16.35
N VAL A 37 24.34 14.86 -16.20
CA VAL A 37 24.87 13.64 -15.56
C VAL A 37 24.79 12.47 -16.54
N ASN A 38 25.90 11.74 -16.72
CA ASN A 38 25.96 10.56 -17.58
C ASN A 38 26.83 9.47 -16.94
N THR A 39 26.23 8.39 -16.49
CA THR A 39 26.92 7.29 -15.81
C THR A 39 27.95 6.57 -16.70
N LYS A 40 27.83 6.64 -18.05
CA LYS A 40 28.70 5.95 -19.01
C LYS A 40 29.91 6.77 -19.42
N THR A 41 29.73 8.07 -19.66
CA THR A 41 30.79 8.94 -20.25
C THR A 41 31.20 10.08 -19.33
N GLY A 42 30.51 10.26 -18.20
CA GLY A 42 30.76 11.32 -17.22
C GLY A 42 31.93 11.05 -16.30
N SER A 43 32.36 12.12 -15.64
CA SER A 43 33.33 12.10 -14.54
C SER A 43 32.95 13.18 -13.52
N ASP A 44 33.04 12.87 -12.23
CA ASP A 44 32.69 13.82 -11.17
C ASP A 44 33.74 14.94 -11.01
N THR A 45 34.83 14.86 -11.76
CA THR A 45 35.82 15.95 -11.91
C THR A 45 35.45 16.92 -13.05
N ASN A 46 34.43 16.63 -13.85
CA ASN A 46 33.96 17.48 -14.93
C ASN A 46 33.11 18.64 -14.40
N PRO A 47 32.93 19.72 -15.19
CA PRO A 47 32.14 20.87 -14.78
C PRO A 47 30.61 20.65 -14.85
N GLY A 48 30.14 19.51 -15.32
CA GLY A 48 28.70 19.20 -15.46
C GLY A 48 28.05 19.80 -16.71
N THR A 49 28.80 20.24 -17.69
CA THR A 49 28.24 20.68 -18.98
C THR A 49 27.82 19.48 -19.83
N GLN A 50 26.95 19.70 -20.84
CA GLN A 50 26.51 18.64 -21.75
C GLN A 50 27.68 17.94 -22.44
N ALA A 51 28.73 18.68 -22.82
CA ALA A 51 29.95 18.11 -23.46
C ALA A 51 30.89 17.41 -22.46
N LYS A 52 30.83 17.78 -21.18
CA LYS A 52 31.63 17.22 -20.07
C LYS A 52 30.72 16.97 -18.85
N PRO A 53 29.85 15.93 -18.92
CA PRO A 53 28.89 15.64 -17.87
C PRO A 53 29.58 15.10 -16.60
N LEU A 54 28.90 15.24 -15.48
CA LEU A 54 29.22 14.53 -14.25
C LEU A 54 28.90 13.03 -14.41
N LYS A 55 29.46 12.18 -13.58
CA LYS A 55 29.22 10.75 -13.61
C LYS A 55 28.03 10.35 -12.71
N THR A 56 27.92 10.98 -11.54
CA THR A 56 26.94 10.64 -10.51
C THR A 56 25.93 11.76 -10.28
N ILE A 57 24.71 11.38 -9.90
CA ILE A 57 23.66 12.32 -9.49
C ILE A 57 24.09 13.01 -8.19
N GLY A 58 24.73 12.28 -7.27
CA GLY A 58 25.21 12.84 -6.01
C GLY A 58 26.23 13.96 -6.19
N ALA A 59 27.12 13.89 -7.19
CA ALA A 59 28.03 14.99 -7.51
C ALA A 59 27.27 16.23 -8.01
N ALA A 60 26.26 16.03 -8.86
CA ALA A 60 25.41 17.12 -9.33
C ALA A 60 24.60 17.75 -8.18
N ALA A 61 24.09 16.92 -7.27
CA ALA A 61 23.39 17.37 -6.07
C ALA A 61 24.25 18.29 -5.19
N GLY A 62 25.50 17.93 -4.94
CA GLY A 62 26.43 18.79 -4.18
C GLY A 62 26.70 20.15 -4.84
N ILE A 63 26.70 20.21 -6.18
CA ILE A 63 26.82 21.47 -6.93
C ILE A 63 25.51 22.26 -6.84
N ALA A 64 24.35 21.60 -7.01
CA ALA A 64 23.04 22.23 -6.91
C ALA A 64 22.83 22.88 -5.52
N GLU A 65 23.12 22.16 -4.44
CA GLU A 65 23.06 22.70 -3.08
C GLU A 65 24.01 23.89 -2.88
N THR A 66 25.21 23.85 -3.49
CA THR A 66 26.15 24.97 -3.45
C THR A 66 25.59 26.21 -4.19
N ASN A 67 24.90 26.00 -5.29
CA ASN A 67 24.25 27.05 -6.06
C ASN A 67 23.03 27.60 -5.30
N ASN A 68 22.21 26.73 -4.70
CA ASN A 68 21.04 27.14 -3.89
C ASN A 68 21.46 28.12 -2.80
N ARG A 69 22.53 27.84 -2.03
CA ARG A 69 23.05 28.75 -1.01
C ARG A 69 23.51 30.12 -1.57
N LYS A 70 23.78 30.20 -2.86
CA LYS A 70 24.09 31.44 -3.59
C LYS A 70 22.85 32.06 -4.26
N LYS A 71 21.65 31.55 -3.99
CA LYS A 71 20.36 31.94 -4.60
C LYS A 71 20.31 31.69 -6.11
N VAL A 72 20.95 30.63 -6.56
CA VAL A 72 20.99 30.22 -7.97
C VAL A 72 20.26 28.90 -8.11
N GLY A 73 19.15 28.91 -8.84
CA GLY A 73 18.41 27.70 -9.17
C GLY A 73 19.18 26.82 -10.16
N THR A 74 19.06 25.50 -9.97
CA THR A 74 19.83 24.52 -10.74
C THR A 74 18.96 23.41 -11.25
N ARG A 75 19.03 23.14 -12.55
CA ARG A 75 18.41 21.98 -13.20
C ARG A 75 19.47 20.92 -13.49
N VAL A 76 19.29 19.74 -12.92
CA VAL A 76 20.11 18.56 -13.18
C VAL A 76 19.41 17.68 -14.21
N ILE A 77 19.99 17.57 -15.40
CA ILE A 77 19.52 16.74 -16.52
C ILE A 77 20.28 15.43 -16.49
N ILE A 78 19.60 14.34 -16.21
CA ILE A 78 20.17 13.01 -16.02
C ILE A 78 19.92 12.20 -17.30
N LEU A 79 21.00 11.75 -17.93
CA LEU A 79 20.94 10.97 -19.17
C LEU A 79 20.57 9.51 -18.90
N PRO A 80 19.98 8.80 -19.89
CA PRO A 80 19.55 7.41 -19.76
C PRO A 80 20.63 6.48 -19.22
N GLY A 81 20.29 5.70 -18.19
CA GLY A 81 21.19 4.72 -17.55
C GLY A 81 20.76 4.32 -16.15
N THR A 82 21.48 3.34 -15.58
CA THR A 82 21.28 2.88 -14.20
C THR A 82 22.36 3.51 -13.31
N TYR A 83 21.92 4.24 -12.31
CA TYR A 83 22.72 4.95 -11.31
C TYR A 83 22.61 4.20 -9.98
N ARG A 84 23.70 3.54 -9.56
CA ARG A 84 23.74 2.72 -8.35
C ARG A 84 24.33 3.51 -7.19
N GLU A 85 23.54 4.43 -6.68
CA GLU A 85 23.97 5.39 -5.67
C GLU A 85 22.83 5.79 -4.71
N THR A 86 23.18 6.43 -3.62
CA THR A 86 22.28 7.15 -2.72
C THR A 86 22.53 8.65 -2.89
N VAL A 87 21.47 9.41 -3.12
CA VAL A 87 21.49 10.87 -3.26
C VAL A 87 20.86 11.50 -2.03
N THR A 88 21.48 12.52 -1.46
CA THR A 88 20.94 13.26 -0.32
C THR A 88 21.01 14.75 -0.59
N LEU A 89 19.86 15.42 -0.47
CA LEU A 89 19.71 16.88 -0.39
C LEU A 89 19.38 17.22 1.05
N GLN A 90 20.23 18.01 1.70
CA GLN A 90 20.02 18.37 3.10
C GLN A 90 20.21 19.86 3.33
N ALA A 91 19.19 20.51 3.87
CA ALA A 91 19.30 21.91 4.26
C ALA A 91 20.33 22.09 5.39
N THR A 92 21.20 23.07 5.23
CA THR A 92 22.30 23.38 6.18
C THR A 92 22.00 24.62 7.03
N GLY A 93 20.79 25.21 6.89
CA GLY A 93 20.41 26.47 7.53
C GLY A 93 20.85 27.73 6.76
N GLN A 94 21.56 27.56 5.64
CA GLN A 94 21.94 28.62 4.69
C GLN A 94 21.19 28.47 3.36
N ASP A 95 20.30 27.50 3.26
CA ASP A 95 19.52 27.25 2.07
C ASP A 95 18.53 28.37 1.80
N THR A 96 18.25 28.55 0.52
CA THR A 96 17.35 29.59 -0.01
C THR A 96 16.19 28.92 -0.75
N MET A 97 15.23 29.70 -1.22
CA MET A 97 14.12 29.24 -2.08
C MET A 97 14.53 29.12 -3.56
N ALA A 98 15.83 28.99 -3.86
CA ALA A 98 16.28 28.76 -5.24
C ALA A 98 15.97 27.30 -5.63
N PRO A 99 15.24 27.06 -6.75
CA PRO A 99 14.77 25.72 -7.09
C PRO A 99 15.88 24.76 -7.47
N GLU A 100 15.66 23.49 -7.15
CA GLU A 100 16.56 22.39 -7.49
C GLU A 100 15.76 21.28 -8.19
N THR A 101 15.87 21.17 -9.52
CA THR A 101 15.21 20.13 -10.31
C THR A 101 16.17 19.00 -10.65
N PHE A 102 15.77 17.76 -10.37
CA PHE A 102 16.42 16.54 -10.80
C PHE A 102 15.51 15.82 -11.78
N GLN A 103 15.86 15.84 -13.06
CA GLN A 103 14.99 15.27 -14.08
C GLN A 103 15.72 14.33 -15.03
N ALA A 104 15.01 13.27 -15.46
CA ALA A 104 15.46 12.46 -16.56
C ALA A 104 15.47 13.29 -17.88
N GLU A 105 16.47 13.11 -18.73
CA GLU A 105 16.45 13.66 -20.09
C GLU A 105 15.25 13.11 -20.87
N THR A 106 14.91 11.87 -20.64
CA THR A 106 13.71 11.20 -21.17
C THR A 106 13.07 10.41 -20.05
N ASN A 107 11.78 10.66 -19.78
CA ASN A 107 11.05 10.02 -18.69
C ASN A 107 11.16 8.49 -18.74
N GLY A 108 11.37 7.86 -17.57
CA GLY A 108 11.45 6.42 -17.41
C GLY A 108 12.73 5.75 -17.93
N THR A 109 13.73 6.52 -18.41
CA THR A 109 15.00 5.98 -18.91
C THR A 109 16.14 6.08 -17.91
N VAL A 110 15.92 6.75 -16.80
CA VAL A 110 16.88 6.94 -15.71
C VAL A 110 16.43 6.09 -14.53
N ILE A 111 17.30 5.16 -14.12
CA ILE A 111 17.05 4.26 -13.01
C ILE A 111 18.04 4.57 -11.89
N VAL A 112 17.53 4.94 -10.72
CA VAL A 112 18.31 5.02 -9.47
C VAL A 112 18.08 3.72 -8.71
N SER A 113 19.10 2.85 -8.68
CA SER A 113 18.95 1.49 -8.19
C SER A 113 19.65 1.25 -6.85
N GLY A 114 18.96 0.57 -5.96
CA GLY A 114 19.49 0.04 -4.70
C GLY A 114 20.31 -1.22 -4.88
N GLY A 115 20.20 -1.90 -6.03
CA GLY A 115 20.91 -3.14 -6.33
C GLY A 115 22.30 -2.93 -6.92
N ASP A 116 23.23 -3.83 -6.59
CA ASP A 116 24.50 -4.00 -7.28
C ASP A 116 24.51 -5.29 -8.09
N VAL A 117 25.18 -5.29 -9.25
CA VAL A 117 25.34 -6.50 -10.07
C VAL A 117 26.44 -7.38 -9.46
N TRP A 118 26.06 -8.58 -9.07
CA TRP A 118 26.98 -9.58 -8.50
C TRP A 118 27.31 -10.66 -9.52
N THR A 119 28.58 -11.00 -9.62
CA THR A 119 29.13 -12.02 -10.53
C THR A 119 29.96 -13.03 -9.75
N GLY A 120 30.31 -14.16 -10.38
CA GLY A 120 31.16 -15.17 -9.73
C GLY A 120 30.41 -16.15 -8.83
N TRP A 121 29.13 -16.37 -9.11
CA TRP A 121 28.32 -17.36 -8.44
C TRP A 121 28.85 -18.78 -8.65
N GLN A 122 29.03 -19.54 -7.58
CA GLN A 122 29.60 -20.89 -7.59
C GLN A 122 28.51 -21.94 -7.35
N ALA A 123 28.49 -22.99 -8.16
CA ALA A 123 27.61 -24.12 -7.90
C ALA A 123 27.97 -24.79 -6.56
N SER A 124 26.98 -25.08 -5.75
CA SER A 124 27.15 -25.77 -4.46
C SER A 124 27.62 -27.20 -4.64
N SER A 125 28.58 -27.66 -3.84
CA SER A 125 29.16 -29.00 -3.94
C SER A 125 28.16 -30.15 -3.72
N GLY A 126 27.08 -29.89 -2.96
CA GLY A 126 26.04 -30.88 -2.66
C GLY A 126 24.80 -30.85 -3.58
N ASN A 127 24.62 -29.75 -4.32
CA ASN A 127 23.47 -29.57 -5.20
C ASN A 127 23.85 -28.62 -6.35
N SER A 128 24.03 -29.15 -7.54
CA SER A 128 24.42 -28.37 -8.73
C SER A 128 23.36 -27.39 -9.24
N LYS A 129 22.15 -27.43 -8.71
CA LYS A 129 21.07 -26.46 -9.01
C LYS A 129 21.14 -25.21 -8.12
N VAL A 130 21.84 -25.31 -6.99
CA VAL A 130 22.01 -24.20 -6.04
C VAL A 130 23.35 -23.55 -6.28
N PHE A 131 23.34 -22.23 -6.36
CA PHE A 131 24.55 -21.41 -6.50
C PHE A 131 24.73 -20.57 -5.25
N ALA A 132 25.99 -20.40 -4.84
CA ALA A 132 26.35 -19.64 -3.66
C ALA A 132 27.29 -18.48 -3.99
N HIS A 133 27.22 -17.44 -3.17
CA HIS A 133 28.14 -16.31 -3.18
C HIS A 133 28.43 -15.87 -1.74
N SER A 134 29.56 -15.20 -1.51
CA SER A 134 29.85 -14.60 -0.20
C SER A 134 28.86 -13.49 0.11
N TRP A 135 28.37 -13.43 1.36
CA TRP A 135 27.51 -12.39 1.88
C TRP A 135 28.27 -11.54 2.90
N PRO A 136 28.68 -10.31 2.56
CA PRO A 136 29.55 -9.50 3.43
C PRO A 136 28.81 -8.77 4.55
N TYR A 137 27.47 -8.78 4.52
CA TYR A 137 26.65 -7.98 5.43
C TYR A 137 26.23 -8.74 6.68
N ARG A 138 25.91 -7.99 7.73
CA ARG A 138 25.39 -8.47 9.02
C ARG A 138 24.26 -7.54 9.46
N TRP A 139 23.18 -7.49 8.67
CA TRP A 139 22.11 -6.55 8.93
C TRP A 139 21.20 -6.98 10.08
N GLY A 140 21.02 -8.29 10.27
CA GLY A 140 20.01 -8.82 11.16
C GLY A 140 18.58 -8.53 10.69
N PRO A 141 17.58 -8.84 11.52
CA PRO A 141 16.19 -8.51 11.21
C PRO A 141 15.96 -7.00 11.34
N CYS A 142 15.12 -6.46 10.47
CA CYS A 142 14.60 -5.11 10.62
C CYS A 142 13.91 -4.92 11.99
N PRO A 143 13.86 -3.69 12.54
CA PRO A 143 13.06 -3.40 13.72
C PRO A 143 11.63 -3.90 13.55
N ALA A 144 11.04 -4.44 14.60
CA ALA A 144 9.61 -4.75 14.59
C ALA A 144 8.79 -3.47 14.63
N ALA A 145 7.56 -3.52 14.12
CA ALA A 145 6.60 -2.45 14.35
C ALA A 145 6.44 -2.18 15.85
N PRO A 146 6.38 -0.92 16.29
CA PRO A 146 6.30 -0.56 17.71
C PRO A 146 4.96 -0.96 18.35
N SER A 147 3.96 -1.22 17.54
CA SER A 147 2.60 -1.62 17.91
C SER A 147 1.99 -2.47 16.80
N GLY A 148 0.80 -3.00 17.04
CA GLY A 148 0.10 -3.85 16.07
C GLY A 148 0.40 -5.34 16.20
N PRO A 149 0.01 -6.16 15.22
CA PRO A 149 0.23 -7.61 15.22
C PRO A 149 1.71 -7.98 15.19
N THR A 150 2.05 -9.14 15.74
CA THR A 150 3.43 -9.66 15.69
C THR A 150 3.81 -10.02 14.24
N GLU A 151 4.90 -9.41 13.75
CA GLU A 151 5.45 -9.71 12.44
C GLU A 151 6.20 -11.04 12.43
N GLN A 152 5.95 -11.86 11.42
CA GLN A 152 6.73 -13.07 11.17
C GLN A 152 8.18 -12.71 10.78
N ALA A 153 9.12 -13.63 11.03
CA ALA A 153 10.54 -13.39 10.77
C ALA A 153 10.83 -12.98 9.30
N ILE A 154 10.08 -13.51 8.34
CA ILE A 154 10.22 -13.19 6.92
C ILE A 154 9.82 -11.74 6.61
N VAL A 155 8.83 -11.18 7.29
CA VAL A 155 8.39 -9.79 7.13
C VAL A 155 9.49 -8.81 7.55
N ARG A 156 10.30 -9.20 8.51
CA ARG A 156 11.42 -8.41 9.04
C ARG A 156 12.74 -8.59 8.28
N ARG A 157 12.71 -9.28 7.14
CA ARG A 157 13.85 -9.38 6.23
C ARG A 157 13.85 -8.20 5.25
N ARG A 158 15.04 -7.86 4.75
CA ARG A 158 15.22 -6.74 3.82
C ARG A 158 15.97 -7.12 2.55
N GLU A 159 16.56 -8.29 2.51
CA GLU A 159 17.32 -8.76 1.37
C GLU A 159 16.41 -9.01 0.17
N MET A 160 16.83 -8.56 -0.98
CA MET A 160 16.19 -8.81 -2.27
C MET A 160 17.24 -9.20 -3.30
N ILE A 161 16.89 -10.14 -4.16
CA ILE A 161 17.73 -10.58 -5.28
C ILE A 161 16.86 -10.68 -6.53
N PHE A 162 17.37 -10.13 -7.61
CA PHE A 162 16.74 -10.14 -8.91
C PHE A 162 17.63 -10.88 -9.91
N VAL A 163 17.04 -11.70 -10.75
CA VAL A 163 17.74 -12.42 -11.83
C VAL A 163 17.13 -12.03 -13.16
N ASN A 164 17.86 -11.33 -14.00
CA ASN A 164 17.36 -10.73 -15.25
C ASN A 164 16.15 -9.81 -15.04
N GLY A 165 16.13 -9.06 -13.94
CA GLY A 165 15.05 -8.15 -13.57
C GLY A 165 13.90 -8.80 -12.81
N GLU A 166 13.82 -10.14 -12.73
CA GLU A 166 12.75 -10.84 -12.00
C GLU A 166 13.15 -11.09 -10.54
N PRO A 167 12.27 -10.79 -9.57
CA PRO A 167 12.56 -11.00 -8.15
C PRO A 167 12.57 -12.48 -7.80
N LEU A 168 13.51 -12.87 -6.95
CA LEU A 168 13.49 -14.18 -6.29
C LEU A 168 12.76 -14.10 -4.95
N THR A 169 12.08 -15.17 -4.59
CA THR A 169 11.41 -15.28 -3.29
C THR A 169 12.41 -15.67 -2.21
N GLN A 170 12.46 -14.89 -1.11
CA GLN A 170 13.30 -15.21 0.03
C GLN A 170 12.72 -16.36 0.87
N VAL A 171 13.59 -17.28 1.30
CA VAL A 171 13.26 -18.30 2.29
C VAL A 171 14.17 -18.18 3.52
N LEU A 172 13.74 -18.73 4.67
CA LEU A 172 14.45 -18.57 5.95
C LEU A 172 15.40 -19.73 6.30
N ALA A 173 15.44 -20.77 5.50
CA ALA A 173 16.34 -21.90 5.70
C ALA A 173 16.79 -22.49 4.35
N SER A 174 18.03 -22.97 4.29
CA SER A 174 18.58 -23.60 3.09
C SER A 174 17.79 -24.84 2.62
N ALA A 175 17.18 -25.57 3.54
CA ALA A 175 16.31 -26.70 3.23
C ALA A 175 15.00 -26.33 2.49
N GLN A 176 14.66 -25.04 2.44
CA GLN A 176 13.48 -24.51 1.75
C GLN A 176 13.79 -24.02 0.33
N LEU A 177 15.08 -24.07 -0.09
CA LEU A 177 15.46 -23.67 -1.43
C LEU A 177 14.77 -24.53 -2.48
N GLN A 178 14.25 -23.88 -3.50
CA GLN A 178 13.60 -24.45 -4.68
C GLN A 178 13.74 -23.47 -5.85
N PRO A 179 13.48 -23.86 -7.09
CA PRO A 179 13.60 -22.95 -8.23
C PRO A 179 12.88 -21.62 -8.01
N GLY A 180 13.56 -20.49 -8.21
CA GLY A 180 13.04 -19.14 -8.01
C GLY A 180 13.19 -18.59 -6.58
N THR A 181 13.99 -19.26 -5.70
CA THR A 181 14.17 -18.81 -4.32
C THR A 181 15.62 -18.54 -3.95
N PHE A 182 15.82 -17.77 -2.88
CA PHE A 182 17.13 -17.54 -2.28
C PHE A 182 17.09 -17.59 -0.74
N PHE A 183 18.23 -17.88 -0.15
CA PHE A 183 18.45 -17.90 1.30
C PHE A 183 19.73 -17.16 1.67
N VAL A 184 19.66 -16.31 2.70
CA VAL A 184 20.82 -15.60 3.26
C VAL A 184 21.19 -16.17 4.62
N ASP A 185 22.41 -16.69 4.73
CA ASP A 185 23.02 -17.15 5.96
C ASP A 185 24.04 -16.12 6.45
N GLU A 186 23.60 -15.17 7.25
CA GLU A 186 24.49 -14.16 7.82
C GLU A 186 25.51 -14.76 8.80
N THR A 187 25.19 -15.88 9.44
CA THR A 187 26.10 -16.54 10.39
C THR A 187 27.36 -17.05 9.69
N HIS A 188 27.17 -17.70 8.54
CA HIS A 188 28.29 -18.22 7.74
C HIS A 188 28.74 -17.25 6.63
N GLY A 189 28.08 -16.09 6.48
CA GLY A 189 28.44 -15.09 5.48
C GLY A 189 28.21 -15.57 4.05
N GLN A 190 27.11 -16.21 3.80
CA GLN A 190 26.78 -16.79 2.49
C GLN A 190 25.37 -16.46 2.06
N VAL A 191 25.17 -16.27 0.76
CA VAL A 191 23.87 -16.28 0.11
C VAL A 191 23.81 -17.42 -0.88
N SER A 192 22.67 -18.10 -0.93
CA SER A 192 22.42 -19.23 -1.84
C SER A 192 21.17 -18.96 -2.67
N ILE A 193 21.23 -19.25 -3.95
CA ILE A 193 20.15 -19.08 -4.93
C ILE A 193 19.88 -20.42 -5.60
N GLU A 194 18.62 -20.83 -5.70
CA GLU A 194 18.17 -21.80 -6.70
C GLU A 194 17.40 -21.02 -7.77
N PRO A 195 18.03 -20.73 -8.94
CA PRO A 195 17.38 -19.93 -9.97
C PRO A 195 16.20 -20.70 -10.60
N THR A 196 15.32 -19.98 -11.29
CA THR A 196 14.26 -20.60 -12.08
C THR A 196 14.84 -21.60 -13.10
N ALA A 197 14.10 -22.66 -13.38
CA ALA A 197 14.58 -23.74 -14.25
C ALA A 197 15.01 -23.22 -15.63
N GLY A 198 16.20 -23.64 -16.07
CA GLY A 198 16.78 -23.21 -17.35
C GLY A 198 17.61 -21.93 -17.30
N THR A 199 17.70 -21.24 -16.16
CA THR A 199 18.50 -20.01 -16.01
C THR A 199 19.99 -20.36 -15.80
N ASN A 200 20.87 -19.82 -16.65
CA ASN A 200 22.31 -19.86 -16.45
C ASN A 200 22.76 -18.59 -15.71
N LEU A 201 23.05 -18.69 -14.41
CA LEU A 201 23.46 -17.54 -13.59
C LEU A 201 24.74 -16.87 -14.07
N ASN A 202 25.66 -17.59 -14.72
CA ASN A 202 26.89 -17.00 -15.25
C ASN A 202 26.67 -16.13 -16.50
N ALA A 203 25.52 -16.26 -17.14
CA ALA A 203 25.08 -15.42 -18.26
C ALA A 203 23.98 -14.43 -17.89
N ALA A 204 23.37 -14.60 -16.72
CA ALA A 204 22.30 -13.75 -16.21
C ALA A 204 22.86 -12.51 -15.51
N THR A 205 22.09 -11.43 -15.52
CA THR A 205 22.32 -10.28 -14.62
C THR A 205 21.70 -10.61 -13.28
N VAL A 206 22.53 -10.75 -12.23
CA VAL A 206 22.07 -10.96 -10.86
C VAL A 206 22.29 -9.67 -10.08
N GLU A 207 21.20 -9.04 -9.65
CA GLU A 207 21.23 -7.83 -8.85
C GLU A 207 20.89 -8.16 -7.40
N VAL A 208 21.67 -7.64 -6.47
CA VAL A 208 21.50 -7.79 -5.03
C VAL A 208 21.27 -6.41 -4.44
N SER A 209 20.15 -6.20 -3.77
CA SER A 209 19.84 -4.93 -3.11
C SER A 209 20.75 -4.70 -1.91
N VAL A 210 21.36 -3.50 -1.85
CA VAL A 210 22.37 -3.15 -0.84
C VAL A 210 22.26 -1.69 -0.36
N ARG A 211 21.25 -0.93 -0.81
CA ARG A 211 21.02 0.48 -0.44
C ARG A 211 19.62 0.68 0.09
N GLN A 212 19.51 1.22 1.29
CA GLN A 212 18.23 1.42 1.96
C GLN A 212 17.44 2.59 1.41
N ASN A 213 18.12 3.69 1.13
CA ASN A 213 17.50 4.92 0.65
C ASN A 213 18.21 5.35 -0.63
N LEU A 214 17.44 5.65 -1.66
CA LEU A 214 17.98 5.99 -2.97
C LEU A 214 18.03 7.50 -3.17
N PHE A 215 17.00 8.21 -2.67
CA PHE A 215 16.96 9.66 -2.72
C PHE A 215 16.34 10.22 -1.43
N SER A 216 17.04 11.14 -0.80
CA SER A 216 16.60 11.78 0.45
C SER A 216 16.60 13.29 0.31
N VAL A 217 15.47 13.91 0.67
CA VAL A 217 15.33 15.37 0.74
C VAL A 217 14.99 15.75 2.17
N GLN A 218 15.85 16.54 2.82
CA GLN A 218 15.72 16.84 4.25
C GLN A 218 15.67 18.36 4.49
N ASN A 219 14.54 18.84 5.01
CA ASN A 219 14.30 20.26 5.35
C ASN A 219 14.53 21.24 4.18
N LYS A 220 14.28 20.81 2.95
CA LYS A 220 14.46 21.62 1.72
C LYS A 220 13.11 22.10 1.21
N SER A 221 13.17 23.18 0.45
CA SER A 221 12.04 23.73 -0.31
C SER A 221 12.39 23.85 -1.78
N ASP A 222 11.36 23.97 -2.62
CA ASP A 222 11.49 24.20 -4.07
C ASP A 222 12.32 23.08 -4.76
N VAL A 223 11.96 21.82 -4.48
CA VAL A 223 12.61 20.64 -5.09
C VAL A 223 11.65 19.96 -6.06
N VAL A 224 12.16 19.63 -7.24
CA VAL A 224 11.45 18.84 -8.27
C VAL A 224 12.19 17.54 -8.53
N LEU A 225 11.48 16.42 -8.44
CA LEU A 225 11.90 15.12 -8.99
C LEU A 225 11.02 14.85 -10.21
N ARG A 226 11.62 14.47 -11.34
CA ARG A 226 10.83 14.28 -12.57
C ARG A 226 11.37 13.18 -13.47
N GLY A 227 10.49 12.23 -13.83
CA GLY A 227 10.74 11.20 -14.83
C GLY A 227 11.74 10.12 -14.45
N LEU A 228 12.02 9.97 -13.15
CA LEU A 228 12.99 9.04 -12.60
C LEU A 228 12.33 7.72 -12.19
N THR A 229 13.09 6.64 -12.22
CA THR A 229 12.68 5.35 -11.64
C THR A 229 13.59 5.05 -10.44
N PHE A 230 12.97 4.75 -9.29
CA PHE A 230 13.65 4.36 -8.05
C PHE A 230 13.30 2.91 -7.72
N GLU A 231 14.29 2.01 -7.80
CA GLU A 231 14.03 0.58 -7.65
C GLU A 231 15.06 -0.15 -6.80
N HIS A 232 14.64 -1.30 -6.28
CA HIS A 232 15.51 -2.26 -5.56
C HIS A 232 16.12 -1.71 -4.27
N SER A 233 15.48 -0.76 -3.59
CA SER A 233 15.88 -0.32 -2.26
C SER A 233 15.65 -1.45 -1.24
N ASP A 234 16.68 -1.76 -0.43
CA ASP A 234 16.59 -2.71 0.68
C ASP A 234 16.16 -2.03 2.01
N SER A 235 15.38 -0.95 1.93
CA SER A 235 14.85 -0.28 3.12
C SER A 235 14.08 -1.25 4.02
N CYS A 236 14.21 -1.09 5.32
CA CYS A 236 13.36 -1.84 6.25
C CYS A 236 11.91 -1.46 6.06
N ARG A 237 10.99 -2.43 6.20
CA ARG A 237 9.57 -2.21 6.00
C ARG A 237 9.01 -1.08 6.86
N TRP A 238 9.41 -0.98 8.12
CA TRP A 238 8.87 0.01 9.04
C TRP A 238 9.52 1.40 8.89
N ASN A 239 8.73 2.42 8.54
CA ASN A 239 9.13 3.83 8.42
C ASN A 239 10.34 4.13 7.53
N ALA A 240 10.57 3.33 6.50
CA ALA A 240 11.65 3.55 5.55
C ALA A 240 11.15 3.42 4.11
N ALA A 241 11.59 4.31 3.25
CA ALA A 241 11.21 4.39 1.85
C ALA A 241 12.42 4.43 0.93
N ALA A 242 12.22 4.03 -0.33
CA ALA A 242 13.22 4.23 -1.38
C ALA A 242 13.51 5.71 -1.60
N VAL A 243 12.45 6.53 -1.64
CA VAL A 243 12.57 7.99 -1.64
C VAL A 243 11.90 8.56 -0.40
N SER A 244 12.66 9.35 0.36
CA SER A 244 12.20 9.96 1.60
C SER A 244 12.34 11.49 1.51
N ILE A 245 11.22 12.19 1.63
CA ILE A 245 11.18 13.65 1.68
C ILE A 245 10.66 14.04 3.05
N SER A 246 11.48 14.69 3.85
CA SER A 246 11.12 14.97 5.24
C SER A 246 11.50 16.37 5.70
N SER A 247 10.68 16.92 6.57
CA SER A 247 10.98 18.20 7.21
C SER A 247 10.62 18.20 8.68
N VAL A 248 11.55 18.68 9.49
CA VAL A 248 11.33 18.89 10.91
C VAL A 248 10.62 20.24 11.11
N GLN A 249 9.51 20.24 11.85
CA GLN A 249 8.72 21.44 12.15
C GLN A 249 8.23 22.16 10.87
N GLN A 250 7.97 21.44 9.81
CA GLN A 250 7.44 21.98 8.53
C GLN A 250 8.29 23.12 7.93
N ARG A 251 9.60 23.02 8.06
CA ARG A 251 10.53 24.02 7.47
C ARG A 251 10.68 23.87 5.97
N GLY A 252 10.43 22.67 5.41
CA GLY A 252 10.43 22.40 3.98
C GLY A 252 9.05 22.61 3.39
N SER A 253 9.00 23.12 2.16
CA SER A 253 7.75 23.32 1.42
C SER A 253 7.99 23.28 -0.08
N ASN A 254 6.89 23.21 -0.83
CA ASN A 254 6.93 23.37 -2.28
C ASN A 254 7.73 22.26 -2.98
N ILE A 255 7.22 21.03 -2.88
CA ILE A 255 7.83 19.82 -3.44
C ILE A 255 6.97 19.28 -4.57
N LEU A 256 7.58 19.09 -5.73
CA LEU A 256 6.95 18.46 -6.89
C LEU A 256 7.60 17.11 -7.21
N VAL A 257 6.80 16.06 -7.26
CA VAL A 257 7.14 14.72 -7.76
C VAL A 257 6.28 14.47 -9.00
N ASP A 258 6.90 14.36 -10.16
CA ASP A 258 6.19 14.34 -11.45
C ASP A 258 6.69 13.22 -12.37
N THR A 259 5.82 12.32 -12.72
CA THR A 259 6.10 11.21 -13.66
C THR A 259 7.20 10.27 -13.16
N ASP A 260 7.35 10.11 -11.84
CA ASP A 260 8.34 9.23 -11.24
C ASP A 260 7.78 7.83 -10.96
N ASN A 261 8.66 6.82 -10.94
CA ASN A 261 8.30 5.45 -10.62
C ASN A 261 9.08 4.96 -9.38
N PHE A 262 8.38 4.30 -8.47
CA PHE A 262 8.92 3.69 -7.25
C PHE A 262 8.59 2.20 -7.28
N LEU A 263 9.55 1.37 -7.71
CA LEU A 263 9.30 -0.02 -8.11
C LEU A 263 10.12 -1.02 -7.30
N TRP A 264 9.51 -2.12 -6.87
CA TRP A 264 10.22 -3.25 -6.28
C TRP A 264 11.16 -2.87 -5.12
N ASN A 265 10.69 -2.04 -4.20
CA ASN A 265 11.42 -1.68 -2.99
C ASN A 265 10.94 -2.53 -1.81
N ASN A 266 11.83 -2.83 -0.86
CA ASN A 266 11.47 -3.68 0.29
C ASN A 266 10.58 -2.97 1.33
N GLY A 267 10.74 -1.68 1.51
CA GLY A 267 9.87 -0.83 2.33
C GLY A 267 8.85 -0.09 1.48
N GLN A 268 8.61 1.17 1.81
CA GLN A 268 7.74 2.07 1.06
C GLN A 268 8.41 2.55 -0.23
N GLY A 269 7.61 2.87 -1.25
CA GLY A 269 8.11 3.49 -2.47
C GLY A 269 8.53 4.94 -2.23
N LEU A 270 7.57 5.81 -1.94
CA LEU A 270 7.75 7.23 -1.61
C LEU A 270 7.13 7.52 -0.24
N ASN A 271 7.86 8.21 0.63
CA ASN A 271 7.34 8.76 1.89
C ASN A 271 7.64 10.26 2.01
N ILE A 272 6.60 11.06 2.25
CA ILE A 272 6.72 12.51 2.46
C ILE A 272 6.20 12.83 3.86
N SER A 273 7.00 13.52 4.68
CA SER A 273 6.70 13.77 6.08
C SER A 273 7.03 15.19 6.53
N GLY A 274 6.05 15.87 7.15
CA GLY A 274 6.23 17.19 7.75
C GLY A 274 6.54 18.30 6.74
N VAL A 275 6.00 18.23 5.54
CA VAL A 275 6.23 19.17 4.43
C VAL A 275 4.93 19.87 4.06
N ASN A 276 5.01 21.15 3.70
CA ASN A 276 3.87 21.90 3.18
C ASN A 276 3.94 21.99 1.65
N ASP A 277 2.79 22.22 1.01
CA ASP A 277 2.67 22.47 -0.43
C ASP A 277 3.35 21.39 -1.26
N VAL A 278 2.77 20.18 -1.24
CA VAL A 278 3.28 18.99 -1.92
C VAL A 278 2.40 18.67 -3.13
N THR A 279 3.02 18.38 -4.25
CA THR A 279 2.34 17.84 -5.43
C THR A 279 3.02 16.55 -5.89
N VAL A 280 2.25 15.47 -5.98
CA VAL A 280 2.64 14.20 -6.62
C VAL A 280 1.69 13.99 -7.79
N ILE A 281 2.24 13.89 -9.00
CA ILE A 281 1.42 13.76 -10.21
C ILE A 281 1.99 12.74 -11.20
N ASN A 282 1.11 12.02 -11.87
CA ASN A 282 1.45 11.08 -12.94
C ASN A 282 2.49 10.03 -12.53
N SER A 283 2.61 9.75 -11.24
CA SER A 283 3.66 8.92 -10.66
C SER A 283 3.12 7.54 -10.26
N ALA A 284 3.99 6.53 -10.25
CA ALA A 284 3.59 5.18 -9.92
C ALA A 284 4.45 4.59 -8.79
N ALA A 285 3.79 4.04 -7.76
CA ALA A 285 4.43 3.29 -6.69
C ALA A 285 3.89 1.85 -6.68
N ARG A 286 4.64 0.95 -7.30
CA ARG A 286 4.20 -0.42 -7.55
C ARG A 286 5.17 -1.45 -7.01
N HIS A 287 4.64 -2.60 -6.60
CA HIS A 287 5.44 -3.72 -6.11
C HIS A 287 6.39 -3.32 -4.97
N ASN A 288 5.94 -2.48 -4.03
CA ASN A 288 6.72 -2.17 -2.84
C ASN A 288 6.34 -3.11 -1.69
N GLY A 289 7.29 -3.43 -0.84
CA GLY A 289 7.11 -4.43 0.23
C GLY A 289 6.20 -3.99 1.36
N GLU A 290 5.89 -2.70 1.43
CA GLU A 290 4.96 -2.08 2.37
C GLU A 290 3.96 -1.20 1.60
N ALA A 291 3.90 0.11 1.88
CA ALA A 291 3.05 1.04 1.16
C ALA A 291 3.68 1.52 -0.15
N GLY A 292 2.85 1.85 -1.13
CA GLY A 292 3.30 2.54 -2.33
C GLY A 292 3.66 3.99 -2.02
N PHE A 293 2.66 4.76 -1.59
CA PHE A 293 2.79 6.15 -1.17
C PHE A 293 2.51 6.31 0.32
N GLY A 294 3.32 7.12 0.99
CA GLY A 294 3.13 7.54 2.37
C GLY A 294 3.11 9.05 2.52
N GLY A 295 2.14 9.58 3.27
CA GLY A 295 2.04 10.98 3.65
C GLY A 295 1.83 11.13 5.15
N TYR A 296 2.66 11.93 5.81
CA TYR A 296 2.58 12.15 7.25
C TYR A 296 2.73 13.63 7.61
N LYS A 297 1.73 14.21 8.26
CA LYS A 297 1.74 15.63 8.68
C LYS A 297 2.01 16.60 7.51
N LEU A 298 1.32 16.40 6.39
CA LEU A 298 1.38 17.31 5.27
C LEU A 298 0.26 18.36 5.37
N VAL A 299 0.58 19.57 4.97
CA VAL A 299 -0.39 20.67 4.82
C VAL A 299 -0.37 21.09 3.36
N ASN A 300 -1.54 21.18 2.74
CA ASN A 300 -1.73 21.46 1.32
C ASN A 300 -1.03 20.41 0.43
N SER A 301 -1.68 19.29 0.15
CA SER A 301 -1.10 18.28 -0.74
C SER A 301 -2.06 17.88 -1.86
N LEU A 302 -1.51 17.72 -3.06
CA LEU A 302 -2.18 17.21 -4.25
C LEU A 302 -1.54 15.89 -4.69
N TRP A 303 -2.38 14.87 -4.86
CA TRP A 303 -2.02 13.57 -5.43
C TRP A 303 -2.92 13.36 -6.65
N GLN A 304 -2.35 13.38 -7.86
CA GLN A 304 -3.17 13.42 -9.07
C GLN A 304 -2.69 12.47 -10.16
N SER A 305 -3.60 11.66 -10.68
CA SER A 305 -3.34 10.71 -11.76
C SER A 305 -2.21 9.74 -11.45
N ASP A 306 -2.11 9.33 -10.18
CA ASP A 306 -1.09 8.45 -9.66
C ASP A 306 -1.56 6.99 -9.62
N ASP A 307 -0.62 6.06 -9.46
CA ASP A 307 -0.88 4.63 -9.34
C ASP A 307 -0.15 4.04 -8.12
N ALA A 308 -0.89 3.44 -7.20
CA ALA A 308 -0.35 2.78 -6.01
C ALA A 308 -0.78 1.30 -5.97
N SER A 309 -0.25 0.49 -6.89
CA SER A 309 -0.72 -0.89 -7.09
C SER A 309 0.33 -1.96 -6.74
N TYR A 310 -0.13 -3.19 -6.42
CA TYR A 310 0.71 -4.38 -6.14
C TYR A 310 1.61 -4.24 -4.90
N ASN A 311 1.29 -3.38 -3.95
CA ASN A 311 2.12 -3.15 -2.77
C ASN A 311 1.83 -4.14 -1.63
N ASN A 312 2.70 -4.14 -0.61
CA ASN A 312 2.75 -5.02 0.55
C ASN A 312 3.17 -6.48 0.24
N TRP A 313 3.97 -6.71 -0.79
CA TRP A 313 4.41 -8.08 -1.11
C TRP A 313 5.27 -8.70 0.01
N ARG A 314 6.10 -7.91 0.72
CA ARG A 314 6.91 -8.40 1.85
C ARG A 314 6.02 -8.77 3.05
N GLY A 315 5.04 -7.94 3.36
CA GLY A 315 4.06 -8.24 4.41
C GLY A 315 3.28 -9.52 4.09
N ALA A 316 2.85 -9.69 2.86
CA ALA A 316 2.11 -10.88 2.41
C ALA A 316 2.89 -12.19 2.61
N GLN A 317 4.22 -12.18 2.51
CA GLN A 317 5.07 -13.35 2.78
C GLN A 317 4.97 -13.87 4.23
N GLY A 318 4.46 -13.07 5.16
CA GLY A 318 4.22 -13.48 6.55
C GLY A 318 2.79 -13.31 7.01
N ALA A 319 1.83 -13.29 6.09
CA ALA A 319 0.42 -13.05 6.36
C ALA A 319 0.16 -11.75 7.14
N TYR A 320 0.95 -10.70 6.85
CA TYR A 320 0.85 -9.37 7.46
C TYR A 320 0.22 -8.39 6.47
N TYR A 321 -1.10 -8.21 6.56
CA TYR A 321 -1.89 -7.53 5.54
C TYR A 321 -2.40 -6.15 5.96
N ASN A 322 -2.52 -5.90 7.25
CA ASN A 322 -3.00 -4.63 7.78
C ASN A 322 -1.92 -3.94 8.61
N TRP A 323 -2.30 -2.88 9.31
CA TRP A 323 -1.40 -2.11 10.16
C TRP A 323 -0.25 -1.45 9.38
N ASN A 324 -0.42 -0.19 9.10
CA ASN A 324 0.56 0.65 8.40
C ASN A 324 0.89 0.22 6.95
N ALA A 325 0.17 -0.75 6.39
CA ALA A 325 0.32 -1.17 5.00
C ALA A 325 -0.92 -0.77 4.19
N SER A 326 -0.69 -0.14 3.05
CA SER A 326 -1.74 0.21 2.08
C SER A 326 -1.12 0.55 0.73
N GLY A 327 -1.92 0.65 -0.30
CA GLY A 327 -1.47 1.25 -1.57
C GLY A 327 -1.02 2.68 -1.32
N ALA A 328 -1.86 3.49 -0.67
CA ALA A 328 -1.54 4.84 -0.22
C ALA A 328 -1.96 5.02 1.25
N HIS A 329 -1.04 5.47 2.09
CA HIS A 329 -1.23 5.66 3.54
C HIS A 329 -1.03 7.12 3.93
N PHE A 330 -2.07 7.75 4.44
CA PHE A 330 -2.10 9.15 4.80
C PHE A 330 -2.49 9.35 6.26
N MET A 331 -1.64 10.03 7.03
CA MET A 331 -1.84 10.25 8.46
C MET A 331 -1.58 11.70 8.84
N HIS A 332 -2.46 12.29 9.65
CA HIS A 332 -2.35 13.67 10.11
C HIS A 332 -2.33 14.72 8.98
N MET A 333 -3.08 14.50 7.93
CA MET A 333 -3.13 15.38 6.77
C MET A 333 -4.01 16.61 7.02
N ARG A 334 -3.69 17.73 6.38
CA ARG A 334 -4.51 18.95 6.35
C ARG A 334 -4.61 19.47 4.92
N ASN A 335 -5.83 19.71 4.45
CA ASN A 335 -6.11 20.20 3.10
C ASN A 335 -5.44 19.32 2.03
N GLN A 336 -5.87 18.05 1.94
CA GLN A 336 -5.38 17.11 0.94
C GLN A 336 -6.39 16.96 -0.19
N THR A 337 -5.89 16.95 -1.41
CA THR A 337 -6.65 16.54 -2.61
C THR A 337 -6.04 15.28 -3.22
N VAL A 338 -6.90 14.28 -3.47
CA VAL A 338 -6.57 13.06 -4.20
C VAL A 338 -7.48 13.01 -5.42
N ASN A 339 -6.93 13.04 -6.63
CA ASN A 339 -7.71 13.08 -7.86
C ASN A 339 -7.23 12.05 -8.89
N GLY A 340 -8.08 11.09 -9.25
CA GLY A 340 -7.77 10.08 -10.27
C GLY A 340 -6.69 9.09 -9.84
N LEU A 341 -6.58 8.77 -8.55
CA LEU A 341 -5.65 7.76 -8.04
C LEU A 341 -6.16 6.35 -8.37
N THR A 342 -5.33 5.55 -9.01
CA THR A 342 -5.55 4.12 -9.21
C THR A 342 -4.87 3.32 -8.11
N VAL A 343 -5.60 2.41 -7.45
CA VAL A 343 -5.08 1.59 -6.36
C VAL A 343 -5.59 0.16 -6.53
N ALA A 344 -4.74 -0.71 -7.06
CA ALA A 344 -5.17 -2.04 -7.45
C ALA A 344 -4.21 -3.14 -7.00
N TYR A 345 -4.75 -4.33 -6.76
CA TYR A 345 -3.96 -5.54 -6.48
C TYR A 345 -3.02 -5.42 -5.26
N ASN A 346 -3.29 -4.54 -4.30
CA ASN A 346 -2.50 -4.51 -3.08
C ASN A 346 -2.91 -5.66 -2.16
N THR A 347 -1.94 -6.34 -1.57
CA THR A 347 -2.20 -7.37 -0.55
C THR A 347 -2.47 -6.74 0.83
N THR A 348 -3.25 -5.67 0.84
CA THR A 348 -3.58 -4.84 2.00
C THR A 348 -4.77 -3.93 1.68
N HIS A 349 -4.94 -2.80 2.39
CA HIS A 349 -5.87 -1.73 2.04
C HIS A 349 -5.45 -1.01 0.76
N ALA A 350 -6.42 -0.45 0.01
CA ALA A 350 -6.11 0.43 -1.11
C ALA A 350 -5.62 1.78 -0.58
N ILE A 351 -6.54 2.59 -0.05
CA ILE A 351 -6.22 3.88 0.58
C ILE A 351 -6.58 3.81 2.06
N HIS A 352 -5.70 4.31 2.89
CA HIS A 352 -5.93 4.46 4.32
C HIS A 352 -5.68 5.91 4.74
N TRP A 353 -6.75 6.59 5.13
CA TRP A 353 -6.69 7.82 5.91
C TRP A 353 -6.74 7.41 7.37
N ASP A 354 -5.61 7.58 8.06
CA ASP A 354 -5.37 7.07 9.41
C ASP A 354 -5.06 8.22 10.37
N THR A 355 -5.90 8.39 11.32
CA THR A 355 -5.75 9.29 12.47
C THR A 355 -5.55 10.78 12.13
N ASP A 356 -6.48 11.59 12.59
CA ASP A 356 -6.34 13.06 12.65
C ASP A 356 -6.18 13.71 11.27
N ASN A 357 -6.87 13.18 10.24
CA ASN A 357 -6.94 13.85 8.95
C ASN A 357 -8.11 14.84 8.93
N ALA A 358 -7.92 15.99 8.27
CA ALA A 358 -8.94 16.99 8.09
C ALA A 358 -8.84 17.72 6.74
N ASP A 359 -10.00 18.16 6.21
CA ASP A 359 -10.12 18.83 4.92
C ASP A 359 -9.59 17.97 3.75
N ILE A 360 -10.08 16.73 3.67
CA ILE A 360 -9.70 15.76 2.65
C ILE A 360 -10.73 15.75 1.52
N THR A 361 -10.28 15.84 0.28
CA THR A 361 -11.11 15.65 -0.92
C THR A 361 -10.50 14.59 -1.81
N ALA A 362 -11.21 13.49 -2.01
CA ALA A 362 -10.84 12.42 -2.93
C ALA A 362 -11.89 12.29 -4.04
N SER A 363 -11.48 12.27 -5.29
CA SER A 363 -12.37 12.13 -6.44
C SER A 363 -11.77 11.31 -7.57
N GLY A 364 -12.63 10.59 -8.31
CA GLY A 364 -12.17 9.77 -9.45
C GLY A 364 -11.20 8.66 -9.06
N VAL A 365 -11.25 8.19 -7.81
CA VAL A 365 -10.43 7.09 -7.33
C VAL A 365 -10.92 5.78 -7.93
N VAL A 366 -10.01 4.94 -8.40
CA VAL A 366 -10.29 3.56 -8.79
C VAL A 366 -9.57 2.61 -7.85
N ALA A 367 -10.32 2.04 -6.88
CA ALA A 367 -9.80 1.05 -5.94
C ALA A 367 -10.37 -0.32 -6.31
N THR A 368 -9.51 -1.25 -6.77
CA THR A 368 -10.00 -2.56 -7.20
C THR A 368 -9.07 -3.71 -6.83
N ARG A 369 -9.66 -4.87 -6.51
CA ARG A 369 -8.91 -6.12 -6.23
C ARG A 369 -7.87 -5.99 -5.10
N ASN A 370 -8.08 -5.09 -4.15
CA ASN A 370 -7.27 -5.02 -2.95
C ASN A 370 -7.76 -6.04 -1.92
N LEU A 371 -6.84 -6.57 -1.11
CA LEU A 371 -7.15 -7.67 -0.19
C LEU A 371 -8.12 -7.26 0.91
N LEU A 372 -7.99 -6.06 1.46
CA LEU A 372 -8.78 -5.60 2.62
C LEU A 372 -9.80 -4.54 2.21
N MET A 373 -9.59 -3.27 2.51
CA MET A 373 -10.54 -2.19 2.26
C MET A 373 -10.18 -1.41 1.00
N GLY A 374 -11.18 -1.00 0.22
CA GLY A 374 -10.98 -0.10 -0.90
C GLY A 374 -10.65 1.32 -0.45
N ALA A 375 -11.31 1.79 0.61
CA ALA A 375 -10.94 2.99 1.36
C ALA A 375 -11.15 2.72 2.85
N PHE A 376 -10.22 3.16 3.68
CA PHE A 376 -10.36 3.10 5.13
C PHE A 376 -10.20 4.50 5.71
N VAL A 377 -11.20 4.95 6.46
CA VAL A 377 -11.23 6.24 7.15
C VAL A 377 -11.27 5.93 8.64
N GLU A 378 -10.15 6.11 9.32
CA GLU A 378 -9.93 5.69 10.71
C GLU A 378 -9.52 6.85 11.59
N ALA A 379 -10.32 7.14 12.60
CA ALA A 379 -10.04 8.15 13.63
C ALA A 379 -9.77 9.56 13.05
N ASP A 380 -10.58 9.97 12.07
CA ASP A 380 -10.40 11.23 11.34
C ASP A 380 -11.34 12.33 11.81
N GLU A 381 -10.81 13.56 11.96
CA GLU A 381 -11.58 14.74 12.36
C GLU A 381 -12.54 15.20 11.25
N GLY A 382 -12.20 14.93 9.98
CA GLY A 382 -12.96 15.40 8.83
C GLY A 382 -12.88 16.94 8.62
N PRO A 383 -13.63 17.48 7.64
CA PRO A 383 -14.41 16.74 6.66
C PRO A 383 -13.57 15.90 5.72
N VAL A 384 -14.07 14.72 5.38
CA VAL A 384 -13.53 13.84 4.34
C VAL A 384 -14.59 13.67 3.27
N LEU A 385 -14.29 14.02 2.03
CA LEU A 385 -15.17 13.82 0.87
C LEU A 385 -14.56 12.76 -0.06
N ILE A 386 -15.25 11.66 -0.30
CA ILE A 386 -14.95 10.70 -1.37
C ILE A 386 -16.06 10.78 -2.40
N SER A 387 -15.74 11.14 -3.64
CA SER A 387 -16.76 11.38 -4.67
C SER A 387 -16.39 10.82 -6.04
N ASN A 388 -17.41 10.47 -6.83
CA ASN A 388 -17.27 10.03 -8.22
C ASN A 388 -16.17 8.96 -8.40
N SER A 389 -16.10 8.01 -7.48
CA SER A 389 -15.06 6.99 -7.38
C SER A 389 -15.66 5.59 -7.57
N ASP A 390 -14.85 4.68 -8.14
CA ASP A 390 -15.21 3.28 -8.34
C ASP A 390 -14.42 2.41 -7.34
N ILE A 391 -15.12 1.84 -6.36
CA ILE A 391 -14.53 1.00 -5.31
C ILE A 391 -15.06 -0.42 -5.46
N CYS A 392 -14.22 -1.33 -5.95
CA CYS A 392 -14.58 -2.68 -6.35
C CYS A 392 -13.80 -3.73 -5.58
N GLY A 393 -14.48 -4.60 -4.88
CA GLY A 393 -13.86 -5.66 -4.09
C GLY A 393 -13.12 -6.72 -4.90
N ALA A 394 -12.33 -7.54 -4.24
CA ALA A 394 -11.49 -8.58 -4.84
C ALA A 394 -12.22 -9.91 -5.09
N GLN A 395 -13.48 -10.06 -4.68
CA GLN A 395 -14.25 -11.32 -4.75
C GLN A 395 -13.50 -12.52 -4.13
N LEU A 396 -13.05 -12.37 -2.89
CA LEU A 396 -12.30 -13.40 -2.19
C LEU A 396 -13.23 -14.46 -1.57
N ASN A 397 -12.75 -15.69 -1.41
CA ASN A 397 -13.50 -16.78 -0.80
C ASN A 397 -13.27 -16.89 0.72
N THR A 398 -12.10 -16.52 1.21
CA THR A 398 -11.69 -16.66 2.62
C THR A 398 -11.60 -15.34 3.36
N PHE A 399 -11.43 -14.23 2.65
CA PHE A 399 -11.38 -12.89 3.21
C PHE A 399 -12.65 -12.11 2.90
N SER A 400 -13.17 -11.45 3.92
CA SER A 400 -14.29 -10.51 3.77
C SER A 400 -13.73 -9.11 3.54
N ASN A 401 -13.34 -8.81 2.31
CA ASN A 401 -12.90 -7.46 1.96
C ASN A 401 -14.08 -6.46 2.02
N ILE A 402 -13.77 -5.21 2.33
CA ILE A 402 -14.70 -4.11 2.56
C ILE A 402 -14.51 -3.06 1.46
N GLY A 403 -15.59 -2.45 0.98
CA GLY A 403 -15.52 -1.32 0.06
C GLY A 403 -14.97 -0.09 0.77
N VAL A 404 -15.77 0.54 1.62
CA VAL A 404 -15.36 1.67 2.48
C VAL A 404 -15.53 1.27 3.94
N GLY A 405 -14.43 1.25 4.69
CA GLY A 405 -14.41 1.07 6.15
C GLY A 405 -14.41 2.43 6.85
N VAL A 406 -15.22 2.58 7.88
CA VAL A 406 -15.30 3.80 8.71
C VAL A 406 -15.17 3.41 10.17
N LYS A 407 -14.17 3.94 10.86
CA LYS A 407 -13.95 3.66 12.28
C LYS A 407 -13.66 4.96 13.03
N ASP A 408 -14.45 5.23 14.06
CA ASP A 408 -14.27 6.37 14.96
C ASP A 408 -13.96 7.70 14.24
N SER A 409 -14.64 7.95 13.11
CA SER A 409 -14.43 9.11 12.24
C SER A 409 -15.71 9.90 12.06
N THR A 410 -15.56 11.22 11.89
CA THR A 410 -16.70 12.13 11.76
C THR A 410 -16.63 12.96 10.47
N TYR A 411 -17.79 13.46 10.01
CA TYR A 411 -17.95 14.30 8.81
C TYR A 411 -17.44 13.65 7.50
N LEU A 412 -17.63 12.33 7.35
CA LEU A 412 -17.39 11.66 6.07
C LEU A 412 -18.58 11.85 5.12
N THR A 413 -18.30 12.27 3.90
CA THR A 413 -19.27 12.32 2.80
C THR A 413 -18.86 11.37 1.68
N LEU A 414 -19.76 10.45 1.32
CA LEU A 414 -19.68 9.62 0.11
C LEU A 414 -20.70 10.11 -0.89
N SER A 415 -20.29 10.58 -2.07
CA SER A 415 -21.18 11.18 -3.06
C SER A 415 -20.88 10.73 -4.49
N GLY A 416 -21.88 10.16 -5.16
CA GLY A 416 -21.75 9.77 -6.57
C GLY A 416 -20.79 8.62 -6.83
N ASN A 417 -20.50 7.78 -5.84
CA ASN A 417 -19.56 6.65 -5.96
C ASN A 417 -20.28 5.37 -6.41
N THR A 418 -19.52 4.46 -7.03
CA THR A 418 -19.94 3.07 -7.28
C THR A 418 -19.13 2.13 -6.37
N LEU A 419 -19.81 1.41 -5.47
CA LEU A 419 -19.21 0.44 -4.56
C LEU A 419 -19.76 -0.96 -4.87
N THR A 420 -18.88 -1.89 -5.27
CA THR A 420 -19.32 -3.23 -5.72
C THR A 420 -18.38 -4.36 -5.28
N ASN A 421 -18.91 -5.58 -5.25
CA ASN A 421 -18.15 -6.83 -5.11
C ASN A 421 -17.33 -7.01 -3.81
N SER A 422 -17.61 -6.25 -2.75
CA SER A 422 -16.94 -6.44 -1.46
C SER A 422 -17.71 -7.43 -0.59
N GLY A 423 -17.09 -8.56 -0.26
CA GLY A 423 -17.75 -9.67 0.46
C GLY A 423 -18.11 -9.35 1.91
N GLY A 424 -17.33 -8.49 2.59
CA GLY A 424 -17.58 -8.05 3.97
C GLY A 424 -18.60 -6.93 4.12
N GLY A 425 -18.93 -6.27 3.01
CA GLY A 425 -19.86 -5.14 2.94
C GLY A 425 -19.29 -4.01 2.10
N GLN A 426 -20.17 -3.21 1.48
CA GLN A 426 -19.69 -2.10 0.65
C GLN A 426 -19.31 -0.88 1.51
N ILE A 427 -20.15 -0.53 2.48
CA ILE A 427 -19.83 0.43 3.53
C ILE A 427 -19.96 -0.30 4.85
N VAL A 428 -18.91 -0.28 5.66
CA VAL A 428 -18.88 -0.94 6.97
C VAL A 428 -18.42 0.05 8.01
N THR A 429 -19.29 0.28 9.01
CA THR A 429 -18.97 1.13 10.16
C THR A 429 -18.58 0.27 11.35
N THR A 430 -17.54 0.68 12.06
CA THR A 430 -17.08 0.04 13.29
C THR A 430 -16.79 1.09 14.36
N GLY A 431 -16.82 0.65 15.63
CA GLY A 431 -16.45 1.48 16.77
C GLY A 431 -16.45 0.64 18.04
N PRO A 432 -15.51 0.86 18.97
CA PRO A 432 -15.42 0.07 20.21
C PRO A 432 -16.52 0.37 21.24
N GLY A 433 -17.50 1.20 20.90
CA GLY A 433 -18.64 1.57 21.74
C GLY A 433 -18.36 2.76 22.68
N GLY A 434 -17.15 3.27 22.69
CA GLY A 434 -16.73 4.43 23.50
C GLY A 434 -15.97 5.48 22.71
N GLY A 435 -15.82 5.30 21.41
CA GLY A 435 -15.01 6.12 20.52
C GLY A 435 -13.49 5.98 20.78
N GLU A 436 -12.71 6.73 20.02
CA GLU A 436 -11.25 6.77 20.10
C GLU A 436 -10.74 8.19 20.41
N PRO A 437 -9.81 8.38 21.38
CA PRO A 437 -9.22 9.68 21.66
C PRO A 437 -8.21 10.05 20.57
N VAL A 438 -8.46 11.12 19.83
CA VAL A 438 -7.61 11.62 18.76
C VAL A 438 -7.02 12.96 19.18
N THR A 439 -5.72 13.12 19.02
CA THR A 439 -5.01 14.36 19.31
C THR A 439 -4.68 15.09 18.02
N ASN A 440 -5.28 16.27 17.83
CA ASN A 440 -4.96 17.16 16.73
C ASN A 440 -3.49 17.61 16.84
N TRP A 441 -2.69 17.21 15.86
CA TRP A 441 -1.23 17.42 15.91
C TRP A 441 -0.81 18.88 15.80
N GLN A 442 -1.66 19.75 15.25
CA GLN A 442 -1.35 21.19 15.14
C GLN A 442 -1.68 21.95 16.42
N THR A 443 -2.80 21.60 17.07
CA THR A 443 -3.29 22.33 18.26
C THR A 443 -2.92 21.65 19.57
N GLY A 444 -2.65 20.34 19.55
CA GLY A 444 -2.45 19.52 20.72
C GLY A 444 -3.74 19.21 21.49
N GLN A 445 -4.90 19.60 20.98
CA GLN A 445 -6.20 19.29 21.60
C GLN A 445 -6.56 17.83 21.34
N THR A 446 -6.99 17.12 22.36
CA THR A 446 -7.53 15.75 22.23
C THR A 446 -9.05 15.80 22.25
N THR A 447 -9.67 15.12 21.29
CA THR A 447 -11.12 14.99 21.13
C THR A 447 -11.48 13.51 21.07
N GLN A 448 -12.58 13.11 21.72
CA GLN A 448 -13.12 11.75 21.62
C GLN A 448 -13.89 11.66 20.30
N MET A 449 -13.38 10.83 19.39
CA MET A 449 -13.98 10.63 18.06
C MET A 449 -14.95 9.45 18.10
N TYR A 450 -16.04 9.57 17.38
CA TYR A 450 -17.05 8.53 17.19
C TYR A 450 -17.37 8.40 15.71
N THR A 451 -17.91 7.27 15.32
CA THR A 451 -18.48 7.10 13.97
C THR A 451 -19.81 7.82 13.89
N GLU A 452 -19.80 9.06 13.37
CA GLU A 452 -20.96 9.95 13.32
C GLU A 452 -20.87 10.97 12.17
N HIS A 453 -21.96 11.72 11.91
CA HIS A 453 -22.03 12.74 10.86
C HIS A 453 -21.66 12.22 9.44
N LEU A 454 -22.08 10.99 9.12
CA LEU A 454 -21.92 10.44 7.78
C LEU A 454 -22.97 11.04 6.83
N THR A 455 -22.54 11.39 5.61
CA THR A 455 -23.42 11.79 4.52
C THR A 455 -23.26 10.85 3.33
N LEU A 456 -24.33 10.18 2.93
CA LEU A 456 -24.35 9.21 1.82
C LEU A 456 -25.35 9.70 0.77
N THR A 457 -24.88 10.13 -0.40
CA THR A 457 -25.78 10.69 -1.42
C THR A 457 -25.40 10.28 -2.84
N SER A 458 -26.40 9.91 -3.62
CA SER A 458 -26.24 9.60 -5.06
C SER A 458 -25.25 8.47 -5.37
N ASN A 459 -25.01 7.55 -4.43
CA ASN A 459 -24.13 6.42 -4.63
C ASN A 459 -24.89 5.22 -5.21
N VAL A 460 -24.19 4.39 -5.99
CA VAL A 460 -24.62 3.05 -6.40
C VAL A 460 -23.86 2.04 -5.56
N ILE A 461 -24.57 1.30 -4.70
CA ILE A 461 -23.98 0.44 -3.69
C ILE A 461 -24.52 -0.97 -3.86
N GLU A 462 -23.64 -1.89 -4.28
CA GLU A 462 -23.96 -3.27 -4.56
C GLU A 462 -23.51 -4.18 -3.43
N GLY A 463 -24.45 -4.68 -2.64
CA GLY A 463 -24.16 -5.53 -1.49
C GLY A 463 -23.70 -6.93 -1.86
N GLY A 464 -22.60 -7.37 -1.24
CA GLY A 464 -22.20 -8.78 -1.16
C GLY A 464 -22.86 -9.49 0.04
N SER A 465 -22.28 -10.60 0.49
CA SER A 465 -22.76 -11.35 1.66
C SER A 465 -22.79 -10.52 2.95
N GLY A 466 -21.93 -9.50 3.08
CA GLY A 466 -21.86 -8.58 4.22
C GLY A 466 -22.92 -7.46 4.23
N GLY A 467 -23.64 -7.27 3.12
CA GLY A 467 -24.62 -6.19 2.97
C GLY A 467 -24.06 -4.95 2.26
N ALA A 468 -24.96 -4.07 1.80
CA ALA A 468 -24.56 -2.81 1.16
C ALA A 468 -24.08 -1.79 2.19
N PHE A 469 -24.80 -1.65 3.30
CA PHE A 469 -24.41 -0.83 4.46
C PHE A 469 -24.45 -1.70 5.72
N ASN A 470 -23.33 -1.88 6.38
CA ASN A 470 -23.16 -2.77 7.52
C ASN A 470 -22.70 -2.02 8.77
N ASP A 471 -23.64 -1.73 9.65
CA ASP A 471 -23.44 -1.10 10.95
C ASP A 471 -23.47 -2.15 12.09
N GLY A 472 -23.53 -3.43 11.76
CA GLY A 472 -23.70 -4.52 12.72
C GLY A 472 -22.63 -4.61 13.80
N TYR A 473 -21.49 -3.96 13.59
CA TYR A 473 -20.36 -3.92 14.54
C TYR A 473 -20.40 -2.70 15.48
N LEU A 474 -21.27 -1.73 15.25
CA LEU A 474 -21.44 -0.61 16.16
C LEU A 474 -22.19 -1.02 17.43
N SER A 475 -21.87 -0.36 18.54
CA SER A 475 -22.56 -0.60 19.82
C SER A 475 -22.69 0.68 20.62
N GLY A 476 -23.66 0.70 21.54
CA GLY A 476 -23.82 1.77 22.52
C GLY A 476 -23.90 3.16 21.92
N ALA A 477 -22.98 4.04 22.30
CA ALA A 477 -22.95 5.44 21.90
C ALA A 477 -22.71 5.61 20.40
N ASP A 478 -21.85 4.80 19.78
CA ASP A 478 -21.56 4.90 18.35
C ASP A 478 -22.80 4.68 17.48
N TRP A 479 -23.62 3.67 17.81
CA TRP A 479 -24.87 3.44 17.10
C TRP A 479 -25.86 4.60 17.28
N THR A 480 -25.98 5.14 18.50
CA THR A 480 -26.85 6.27 18.77
C THR A 480 -26.38 7.53 18.06
N ASN A 481 -25.09 7.80 18.07
CA ASN A 481 -24.48 8.94 17.40
C ASN A 481 -24.67 8.86 15.89
N LEU A 482 -24.33 7.70 15.30
CA LEU A 482 -24.52 7.51 13.85
C LEU A 482 -25.98 7.74 13.44
N THR A 483 -26.94 7.06 14.08
CA THR A 483 -28.36 7.15 13.67
C THR A 483 -28.98 8.52 13.88
N SER A 484 -28.49 9.31 14.84
CA SER A 484 -28.97 10.67 15.10
C SER A 484 -28.35 11.74 14.19
N THR A 485 -27.23 11.43 13.55
CA THR A 485 -26.45 12.40 12.73
C THR A 485 -26.33 12.00 11.26
N LEU A 486 -26.72 10.77 10.89
CA LEU A 486 -26.66 10.28 9.52
C LEU A 486 -27.56 11.09 8.59
N VAL A 487 -27.03 11.44 7.43
CA VAL A 487 -27.77 11.98 6.28
C VAL A 487 -27.59 11.04 5.11
N SER A 488 -28.67 10.36 4.70
CA SER A 488 -28.62 9.41 3.59
C SER A 488 -29.84 9.57 2.71
N ASP A 489 -29.64 9.85 1.39
CA ASP A 489 -30.71 9.91 0.41
C ASP A 489 -30.21 9.82 -1.04
N TYR A 490 -31.11 9.55 -1.97
CA TYR A 490 -30.84 9.43 -3.41
C TYR A 490 -29.83 8.32 -3.78
N ASN A 491 -29.64 7.32 -2.94
CA ASN A 491 -28.75 6.19 -3.19
C ASN A 491 -29.49 5.06 -3.92
N THR A 492 -28.73 4.19 -4.57
CA THR A 492 -29.20 2.91 -5.10
C THR A 492 -28.57 1.78 -4.29
N TRP A 493 -29.42 1.05 -3.53
CA TRP A 493 -29.02 -0.03 -2.63
C TRP A 493 -29.34 -1.39 -3.24
N ASN A 494 -28.34 -2.23 -3.48
CA ASN A 494 -28.47 -3.51 -4.17
C ASN A 494 -27.84 -4.68 -3.40
N PRO A 495 -28.47 -5.87 -3.28
CA PRO A 495 -29.89 -6.16 -3.51
C PRO A 495 -30.76 -5.55 -2.40
N GLY A 496 -31.95 -5.09 -2.74
CA GLY A 496 -32.82 -4.36 -1.82
C GLY A 496 -33.40 -5.18 -0.66
N SER A 497 -33.47 -6.50 -0.79
CA SER A 497 -34.10 -7.39 0.19
C SER A 497 -33.34 -7.51 1.53
N ALA A 498 -32.02 -7.24 1.56
CA ALA A 498 -31.18 -7.36 2.76
C ALA A 498 -29.97 -6.43 2.72
N ALA A 499 -30.16 -5.20 2.21
CA ALA A 499 -29.08 -4.26 1.98
C ALA A 499 -28.42 -3.74 3.27
N PHE A 500 -29.18 -3.64 4.36
CA PHE A 500 -28.74 -3.02 5.60
C PHE A 500 -28.53 -4.07 6.70
N VAL A 501 -27.41 -3.99 7.41
CA VAL A 501 -27.11 -4.83 8.57
C VAL A 501 -26.95 -3.93 9.80
N VAL A 502 -27.78 -4.16 10.81
CA VAL A 502 -27.86 -3.29 12.00
C VAL A 502 -27.62 -4.06 13.29
N PRO A 503 -27.15 -3.40 14.38
CA PRO A 503 -26.84 -4.07 15.64
C PRO A 503 -28.08 -4.45 16.46
N THR A 504 -29.25 -3.87 16.18
CA THR A 504 -30.49 -4.04 16.96
C THR A 504 -31.65 -4.60 16.10
N PRO A 505 -32.59 -5.41 16.67
CA PRO A 505 -32.63 -5.87 18.05
C PRO A 505 -31.58 -6.91 18.40
N GLN A 506 -30.87 -7.48 17.41
CA GLN A 506 -29.79 -8.43 17.57
C GLN A 506 -28.64 -8.06 16.62
N HIS A 507 -27.41 -8.25 17.04
CA HIS A 507 -26.25 -8.07 16.19
C HIS A 507 -26.43 -8.82 14.85
N GLY A 508 -26.23 -8.11 13.74
CA GLY A 508 -26.38 -8.67 12.39
C GLY A 508 -27.82 -8.77 11.88
N THR A 509 -28.80 -8.10 12.52
CA THR A 509 -30.14 -7.99 11.98
C THR A 509 -30.13 -7.36 10.59
N ARG A 510 -30.80 -8.02 9.63
CA ARG A 510 -30.86 -7.55 8.24
C ARG A 510 -32.19 -6.88 7.94
N LEU A 511 -32.13 -5.72 7.30
CA LEU A 511 -33.27 -4.94 6.89
C LEU A 511 -33.25 -4.72 5.37
N ASN A 512 -34.44 -4.68 4.78
CA ASN A 512 -34.64 -4.09 3.45
C ASN A 512 -34.75 -2.55 3.57
N LEU A 513 -34.84 -1.86 2.45
CA LEU A 513 -34.93 -0.40 2.42
C LEU A 513 -36.13 0.12 3.26
N ALA A 514 -37.31 -0.50 3.18
CA ALA A 514 -38.48 -0.08 3.95
C ALA A 514 -38.25 -0.21 5.48
N GLY A 515 -37.60 -1.30 5.92
CA GLY A 515 -37.20 -1.47 7.32
C GLY A 515 -36.19 -0.44 7.78
N TRP A 516 -35.19 -0.13 6.93
CA TRP A 516 -34.20 0.91 7.18
C TRP A 516 -34.84 2.31 7.28
N GLN A 517 -35.68 2.67 6.32
CA GLN A 517 -36.46 3.93 6.34
C GLN A 517 -37.31 4.07 7.61
N SER A 518 -37.96 2.98 8.04
CA SER A 518 -38.76 2.97 9.27
C SER A 518 -37.91 3.16 10.53
N LEU A 519 -36.67 2.61 10.53
CA LEU A 519 -35.78 2.68 11.68
C LEU A 519 -35.10 4.05 11.80
N THR A 520 -34.63 4.62 10.67
CA THR A 520 -33.75 5.79 10.66
C THR A 520 -34.39 7.06 10.13
N GLY A 521 -35.50 6.95 9.39
CA GLY A 521 -36.10 8.06 8.66
C GLY A 521 -35.30 8.53 7.44
N GLN A 522 -34.19 7.86 7.10
CA GLN A 522 -33.31 8.20 5.99
C GLN A 522 -33.73 7.53 4.67
N ASP A 523 -33.07 7.84 3.57
CA ASP A 523 -33.21 7.21 2.24
C ASP A 523 -34.63 7.27 1.63
N ARG A 524 -35.33 8.36 1.84
CA ARG A 524 -36.75 8.50 1.40
C ARG A 524 -36.89 8.52 -0.12
N HIS A 525 -35.88 9.00 -0.84
CA HIS A 525 -35.85 9.07 -2.30
C HIS A 525 -34.87 8.06 -2.90
N SER A 526 -34.32 7.14 -2.09
CA SER A 526 -33.41 6.10 -2.53
C SER A 526 -34.16 4.93 -3.18
N ALA A 527 -33.48 4.20 -4.05
CA ALA A 527 -33.98 3.00 -4.72
C ALA A 527 -33.31 1.73 -4.22
N ALA A 528 -34.00 0.60 -4.31
CA ALA A 528 -33.46 -0.70 -3.90
C ALA A 528 -33.86 -1.80 -4.91
N PRO A 529 -33.33 -1.77 -6.15
CA PRO A 529 -33.60 -2.80 -7.14
C PRO A 529 -32.94 -4.13 -6.76
N GLU A 530 -33.54 -5.25 -7.19
CA GLU A 530 -32.96 -6.59 -6.99
C GLU A 530 -31.91 -6.92 -8.05
N ALA A 531 -31.97 -6.28 -9.22
CA ALA A 531 -30.99 -6.49 -10.28
C ALA A 531 -29.65 -5.81 -9.92
N VAL A 532 -28.61 -6.59 -9.90
CA VAL A 532 -27.23 -6.13 -9.62
C VAL A 532 -26.64 -5.50 -10.87
N PRO A 533 -26.19 -4.23 -10.84
CA PRO A 533 -25.49 -3.64 -11.96
C PRO A 533 -24.15 -4.35 -12.22
N SER A 534 -23.68 -4.34 -13.45
CA SER A 534 -22.32 -4.81 -13.75
C SER A 534 -21.29 -3.87 -13.14
N ALA A 535 -20.19 -4.43 -12.64
CA ALA A 535 -19.07 -3.63 -12.13
C ALA A 535 -18.58 -2.63 -13.20
N PRO A 536 -18.23 -1.39 -12.80
CA PRO A 536 -17.71 -0.39 -13.71
C PRO A 536 -16.52 -0.90 -14.53
N SER A 537 -16.40 -0.44 -15.78
CA SER A 537 -15.27 -0.80 -16.63
C SER A 537 -13.92 -0.35 -16.05
N ALA A 538 -13.90 0.74 -15.29
CA ALA A 538 -12.72 1.23 -14.57
C ALA A 538 -12.16 0.20 -13.58
N CYS A 539 -13.02 -0.65 -12.99
CA CYS A 539 -12.61 -1.73 -12.09
C CYS A 539 -12.03 -2.95 -12.80
N GLN A 540 -12.04 -3.00 -14.13
CA GLN A 540 -11.51 -4.10 -14.93
C GLN A 540 -10.06 -3.83 -15.37
N ILE A 541 -9.21 -3.49 -14.40
CA ILE A 541 -7.78 -3.27 -14.65
C ILE A 541 -7.13 -4.58 -15.08
N THR A 542 -6.43 -4.55 -16.23
CA THR A 542 -5.63 -5.68 -16.69
C THR A 542 -4.39 -5.79 -15.82
N PRO A 543 -4.11 -6.96 -15.21
CA PRO A 543 -2.89 -7.15 -14.44
C PRO A 543 -1.61 -6.97 -15.28
N ASP A 544 -0.55 -6.48 -14.65
CA ASP A 544 0.75 -6.25 -15.30
C ASP A 544 1.40 -7.56 -15.78
N SER A 545 1.12 -8.66 -15.10
CA SER A 545 1.60 -10.01 -15.45
C SER A 545 0.51 -11.06 -15.20
N ALA A 546 0.65 -12.23 -15.81
CA ALA A 546 -0.19 -13.38 -15.48
C ALA A 546 0.36 -14.05 -14.21
N ASP A 547 0.05 -13.47 -13.05
CA ASP A 547 0.49 -13.91 -11.73
C ASP A 547 -0.69 -14.30 -10.83
N PHE A 548 -0.38 -14.82 -9.65
CA PHE A 548 -1.33 -15.13 -8.57
C PHE A 548 -0.67 -14.82 -7.22
N TRP A 549 -1.46 -14.75 -6.15
CA TRP A 549 -0.94 -14.63 -4.78
C TRP A 549 -1.39 -15.81 -3.94
N LEU A 550 -0.54 -16.23 -3.02
CA LEU A 550 -0.92 -17.13 -1.94
C LEU A 550 -1.24 -16.29 -0.70
N ILE A 551 -2.49 -16.35 -0.25
CA ILE A 551 -2.97 -15.63 0.92
C ILE A 551 -3.37 -16.65 1.99
N LEU A 552 -2.96 -16.42 3.22
CA LEU A 552 -3.38 -17.21 4.38
C LEU A 552 -4.25 -16.34 5.30
N ASN A 553 -5.32 -16.91 5.81
CA ASN A 553 -6.26 -16.18 6.68
C ASN A 553 -5.68 -15.86 8.05
N GLU A 554 -4.62 -16.55 8.49
CA GLU A 554 -4.03 -16.40 9.82
C GLU A 554 -2.50 -16.42 9.75
N ALA A 555 -1.87 -15.47 10.42
CA ALA A 555 -0.41 -15.44 10.59
C ALA A 555 0.07 -16.44 11.68
N SER A 556 -0.82 -16.88 12.56
CA SER A 556 -0.52 -17.83 13.63
C SER A 556 -1.77 -18.59 14.04
N ASN A 557 -1.62 -19.90 14.28
CA ASN A 557 -2.66 -20.72 14.89
C ASN A 557 -2.14 -21.45 16.11
N THR A 558 -3.00 -21.57 17.12
CA THR A 558 -2.69 -22.25 18.39
C THR A 558 -3.33 -23.64 18.41
N VAL A 559 -2.60 -24.63 18.94
CA VAL A 559 -3.08 -26.00 19.10
C VAL A 559 -2.58 -26.60 20.41
N THR A 560 -3.44 -27.38 21.07
CA THR A 560 -3.04 -28.21 22.24
C THR A 560 -2.44 -29.53 21.73
N PRO A 561 -1.39 -30.10 22.39
CA PRO A 561 -0.83 -31.39 22.04
C PRO A 561 -1.91 -32.48 21.90
N GLY A 562 -1.82 -33.27 20.85
CA GLY A 562 -2.81 -34.32 20.50
C GLY A 562 -4.05 -33.81 19.76
N LYS A 563 -4.14 -32.50 19.49
CA LYS A 563 -5.25 -31.89 18.71
C LYS A 563 -4.77 -31.43 17.35
N SER A 564 -5.72 -30.98 16.53
CA SER A 564 -5.46 -30.43 15.20
C SER A 564 -5.93 -28.98 15.10
N THR A 565 -5.30 -28.24 14.21
CA THR A 565 -5.72 -26.91 13.76
C THR A 565 -5.55 -26.80 12.24
N SER A 566 -6.17 -25.82 11.60
CA SER A 566 -6.12 -25.65 10.15
C SER A 566 -5.85 -24.21 9.75
N PHE A 567 -5.01 -24.04 8.74
CA PHE A 567 -4.77 -22.77 8.04
C PHE A 567 -5.58 -22.76 6.75
N GLY A 568 -6.42 -21.74 6.58
CA GLY A 568 -7.10 -21.49 5.30
C GLY A 568 -6.15 -20.78 4.34
N ALA A 569 -6.05 -21.28 3.13
CA ALA A 569 -5.22 -20.71 2.07
C ALA A 569 -6.06 -20.42 0.84
N GLU A 570 -5.86 -19.27 0.25
CA GLU A 570 -6.48 -18.88 -1.02
C GLU A 570 -5.42 -18.53 -2.05
N VAL A 571 -5.60 -18.99 -3.27
CA VAL A 571 -4.80 -18.59 -4.43
C VAL A 571 -5.56 -17.50 -5.17
N VAL A 572 -5.19 -16.25 -4.96
CA VAL A 572 -5.86 -15.10 -5.58
C VAL A 572 -5.30 -14.89 -6.98
N ALA A 573 -6.17 -14.90 -7.98
CA ALA A 573 -5.77 -14.66 -9.36
C ALA A 573 -5.42 -13.19 -9.61
N ALA A 574 -4.23 -12.96 -10.17
CA ALA A 574 -3.78 -11.67 -10.69
C ALA A 574 -3.41 -11.83 -12.18
N GLY A 575 -4.42 -12.17 -12.99
CA GLY A 575 -4.23 -12.46 -14.42
C GLY A 575 -3.91 -13.93 -14.76
N PHE A 576 -3.48 -14.74 -13.81
CA PHE A 576 -3.22 -16.16 -13.99
C PHE A 576 -4.49 -16.99 -13.69
N ASN A 577 -4.88 -17.84 -14.63
CA ASN A 577 -6.08 -18.70 -14.52
C ASN A 577 -5.75 -20.19 -14.48
N GLY A 578 -4.47 -20.54 -14.32
CA GLY A 578 -4.00 -21.92 -14.36
C GLY A 578 -4.11 -22.65 -13.01
N THR A 579 -3.65 -23.90 -13.01
CA THR A 579 -3.55 -24.72 -11.82
C THR A 579 -2.28 -24.38 -11.04
N VAL A 580 -2.43 -24.29 -9.72
CA VAL A 580 -1.37 -24.01 -8.75
C VAL A 580 -1.24 -25.21 -7.81
N THR A 581 -0.02 -25.71 -7.64
CA THR A 581 0.31 -26.78 -6.70
C THR A 581 0.66 -26.18 -5.35
N LEU A 582 0.08 -26.72 -4.27
CA LEU A 582 0.30 -26.27 -2.90
C LEU A 582 1.26 -27.19 -2.16
N GLY A 583 2.27 -26.62 -1.51
CA GLY A 583 3.25 -27.29 -0.67
C GLY A 583 3.23 -26.75 0.76
N ALA A 584 3.83 -27.50 1.68
CA ALA A 584 4.10 -27.04 3.05
C ALA A 584 5.41 -27.66 3.55
N THR A 585 6.26 -26.84 4.16
CA THR A 585 7.52 -27.23 4.80
C THR A 585 7.55 -26.80 6.26
N GLY A 586 8.42 -27.40 7.07
CA GLY A 586 8.52 -27.10 8.52
C GLY A 586 7.70 -28.05 9.40
N VAL A 587 6.60 -28.63 8.93
CA VAL A 587 5.75 -29.53 9.74
C VAL A 587 6.49 -30.81 10.16
N THR A 588 7.30 -31.38 9.29
CA THR A 588 8.10 -32.59 9.59
C THR A 588 9.19 -32.36 10.64
N SER A 589 9.57 -31.11 10.88
CA SER A 589 10.51 -30.73 11.94
C SER A 589 9.86 -30.61 13.32
N ILE A 590 8.53 -30.68 13.40
CA ILE A 590 7.77 -30.63 14.66
C ILE A 590 7.60 -32.06 15.18
N PRO A 591 8.17 -32.42 16.34
CA PRO A 591 8.10 -33.79 16.83
C PRO A 591 6.67 -34.29 16.97
N GLY A 592 6.35 -35.42 16.32
CA GLY A 592 5.03 -36.02 16.37
C GLY A 592 3.90 -35.29 15.64
N ALA A 593 4.22 -34.29 14.81
CA ALA A 593 3.24 -33.60 13.99
C ALA A 593 3.19 -34.14 12.56
N SER A 594 2.03 -34.00 11.94
CA SER A 594 1.81 -34.29 10.53
C SER A 594 0.90 -33.23 9.93
N GLY A 595 0.96 -33.04 8.62
CA GLY A 595 0.15 -32.06 7.93
C GLY A 595 -0.42 -32.56 6.62
N LYS A 596 -1.61 -32.08 6.24
CA LYS A 596 -2.27 -32.47 5.01
C LYS A 596 -3.13 -31.34 4.44
N TRP A 597 -3.02 -31.09 3.14
CA TRP A 597 -3.94 -30.24 2.38
C TRP A 597 -5.28 -30.94 2.13
N SER A 598 -6.38 -30.21 2.18
CA SER A 598 -7.70 -30.66 1.72
C SER A 598 -7.69 -30.87 0.19
N ALA A 599 -6.98 -30.00 -0.54
CA ALA A 599 -6.63 -30.16 -1.95
C ALA A 599 -5.19 -29.68 -2.13
N GLY A 600 -4.29 -30.56 -2.58
CA GLY A 600 -2.88 -30.21 -2.83
C GLY A 600 -2.65 -29.43 -4.14
N SER A 601 -3.71 -29.14 -4.88
CA SER A 601 -3.67 -28.35 -6.11
C SER A 601 -5.03 -27.68 -6.29
N VAL A 602 -5.03 -26.41 -6.67
CA VAL A 602 -6.23 -25.61 -6.91
C VAL A 602 -6.07 -24.76 -8.18
N VAL A 603 -7.16 -24.38 -8.80
CA VAL A 603 -7.14 -23.35 -9.85
C VAL A 603 -7.05 -21.98 -9.16
N ALA A 604 -6.35 -21.02 -9.74
CA ALA A 604 -6.30 -19.64 -9.25
C ALA A 604 -7.73 -19.07 -9.08
N GLY A 605 -7.97 -18.36 -8.00
CA GLY A 605 -9.29 -17.92 -7.56
C GLY A 605 -10.02 -18.96 -6.66
N LYS A 606 -9.33 -20.02 -6.20
CA LYS A 606 -9.89 -21.03 -5.30
C LYS A 606 -9.06 -21.18 -4.03
N ALA A 607 -9.72 -21.71 -2.99
CA ALA A 607 -9.15 -21.92 -1.67
C ALA A 607 -8.90 -23.43 -1.38
N SER A 608 -7.99 -23.68 -0.45
CA SER A 608 -7.74 -24.97 0.19
C SER A 608 -7.44 -24.76 1.67
N ALA A 609 -7.47 -25.82 2.47
CA ALA A 609 -7.10 -25.76 3.87
C ALA A 609 -5.98 -26.76 4.16
N PHE A 610 -5.01 -26.35 4.98
CA PHE A 610 -3.95 -27.23 5.47
C PHE A 610 -4.18 -27.55 6.94
N THR A 611 -4.45 -28.81 7.26
CA THR A 611 -4.65 -29.25 8.64
C THR A 611 -3.35 -29.80 9.19
N VAL A 612 -2.94 -29.30 10.37
CA VAL A 612 -1.82 -29.82 11.17
C VAL A 612 -2.41 -30.64 12.32
N GLN A 613 -1.98 -31.88 12.44
CA GLN A 613 -2.28 -32.79 13.56
C GLN A 613 -1.03 -32.91 14.42
N THR A 614 -1.15 -32.64 15.72
CA THR A 614 -0.07 -32.86 16.71
C THR A 614 -0.29 -34.18 17.47
N SER A 615 0.77 -34.74 18.04
CA SER A 615 0.69 -35.85 19.00
C SER A 615 0.63 -35.32 20.44
N THR A 616 0.21 -36.15 21.38
CA THR A 616 0.22 -35.82 22.83
C THR A 616 1.61 -35.55 23.38
N SER A 617 2.66 -35.98 22.67
CA SER A 617 4.07 -35.76 23.01
C SER A 617 4.71 -34.60 22.24
N THR A 618 3.95 -33.88 21.41
CA THR A 618 4.49 -32.69 20.70
C THR A 618 4.86 -31.62 21.72
N PRO A 619 6.12 -31.17 21.75
CA PRO A 619 6.55 -30.18 22.74
C PRO A 619 5.83 -28.83 22.56
N ALA A 620 5.59 -28.12 23.67
CA ALA A 620 5.15 -26.74 23.61
C ALA A 620 6.22 -25.86 22.95
N GLY A 621 5.78 -24.92 22.13
CA GLY A 621 6.68 -24.03 21.39
C GLY A 621 6.03 -23.37 20.19
N THR A 622 6.77 -22.45 19.55
CA THR A 622 6.36 -21.79 18.31
C THR A 622 7.17 -22.34 17.15
N TYR A 623 6.48 -22.86 16.17
CA TYR A 623 7.07 -23.55 15.03
C TYR A 623 6.70 -22.84 13.71
N PRO A 624 7.68 -22.39 12.91
CA PRO A 624 7.39 -21.81 11.60
C PRO A 624 6.97 -22.89 10.60
N ILE A 625 5.90 -22.62 9.87
CA ILE A 625 5.45 -23.40 8.73
C ILE A 625 5.46 -22.50 7.51
N THR A 626 6.15 -22.90 6.44
CA THR A 626 6.15 -22.19 5.17
C THR A 626 5.28 -22.94 4.17
N PHE A 627 4.25 -22.24 3.71
CA PHE A 627 3.39 -22.69 2.62
C PHE A 627 3.93 -22.18 1.29
N THR A 628 3.79 -22.96 0.26
CA THR A 628 4.23 -22.64 -1.09
C THR A 628 3.09 -22.86 -2.06
N ALA A 629 2.92 -21.96 -2.99
CA ALA A 629 2.06 -22.10 -4.14
C ALA A 629 2.91 -21.95 -5.41
N ALA A 630 2.91 -22.96 -6.28
CA ALA A 630 3.74 -23.00 -7.48
C ALA A 630 2.88 -23.25 -8.72
N GLY A 631 3.05 -22.42 -9.74
CA GLY A 631 2.35 -22.48 -11.02
C GLY A 631 3.18 -21.85 -12.14
N ALA A 632 2.64 -21.80 -13.35
CA ALA A 632 3.32 -21.15 -14.47
C ALA A 632 3.43 -19.62 -14.29
N GLY A 633 2.61 -19.02 -13.42
CA GLY A 633 2.70 -17.59 -13.06
C GLY A 633 3.78 -17.28 -12.02
N GLY A 634 4.45 -18.27 -11.46
CA GLY A 634 5.51 -18.05 -10.47
C GLY A 634 5.43 -18.97 -9.26
N ILE A 635 6.22 -18.62 -8.23
CA ILE A 635 6.24 -19.30 -6.93
C ILE A 635 6.06 -18.25 -5.84
N HIS A 636 5.03 -18.46 -5.02
CA HIS A 636 4.76 -17.61 -3.87
C HIS A 636 4.84 -18.41 -2.58
N THR A 637 5.39 -17.82 -1.54
CA THR A 637 5.52 -18.44 -0.23
C THR A 637 4.94 -17.55 0.86
N VAL A 638 4.31 -18.18 1.85
CA VAL A 638 3.87 -17.51 3.07
C VAL A 638 4.32 -18.30 4.28
N THR A 639 5.01 -17.65 5.21
CA THR A 639 5.45 -18.26 6.46
C THR A 639 4.58 -17.80 7.62
N VAL A 640 4.03 -18.74 8.36
CA VAL A 640 3.17 -18.54 9.52
C VAL A 640 3.67 -19.32 10.72
N SER A 641 3.11 -19.09 11.90
CA SER A 641 3.48 -19.77 13.13
C SER A 641 2.41 -20.76 13.58
N LEU A 642 2.83 -21.97 13.94
CA LEU A 642 2.05 -22.89 14.77
C LEU A 642 2.50 -22.77 16.20
N VAL A 643 1.61 -22.39 17.10
CA VAL A 643 1.86 -22.30 18.55
C VAL A 643 1.28 -23.55 19.20
N VAL A 644 2.14 -24.38 19.83
CA VAL A 644 1.75 -25.54 20.62
C VAL A 644 1.83 -25.15 22.10
N ASN A 645 0.71 -25.21 22.82
CA ASN A 645 0.59 -24.80 24.22
C ASN A 645 0.75 -25.98 25.20
#